data_ae9df005c1f63b1ce3b16fa38c05ef47
#
_entry.id   ae9df005c1f63b1ce3b16fa38c05ef47
#
_cell.length_a   1.000
_cell.length_b   1.000
_cell.length_c   1.000
_cell.angle_alpha   90.00
_cell.angle_beta   90.00
_cell.angle_gamma   90.00
#
_symmetry.space_group_name_H-M   'P 1'
#
loop_
_entity.id
_entity.type
_entity.pdbx_description
1 polymer ?
#
loop_
_entity_poly.entity_id
_entity_poly.type
_entity_poly.pdbx_seq_one_letter_code
_entity_poly.pdbx_strand_id
1 'polypeptide(L)'
;MTTSDRGRLRPLVRQVGGGVGEAIAAALVAVVVAAVGLVAFSLVEWPAFNSSHVTRALTTVGQVVAAALLVAAIVLVRRRRAPRLAALLSWAGIAAFVTVTLGMPLAATKLYLFGVSVDQEFRTEYLTRLTDSPALRDMTYADIPPFYPAGWFWVGGRVADVLGMSGWEAFKPYAIGSLAVAAVLALVLWTRLIRTDWAIAVTAASTAVALAFASPEAYSAVIVLLLPPALVLAWGALHRPVADGLVADDSAVAEPPTTTAERAAVPEQAGSAVPASAGGWGAVVGTGLFLGLAATFYTLYLGVAAFAVTLMGLLAAFLAVRAAKQTRRPRRGTAVVATGPVWRAALPPLVRLLVIAVIAALIAAVVWTPVLVEMLRSTTPRSGTALHYLPRAGAELPLPMLEFSLLGALCLIGTIWLVVRASSSRRAQALGVGVLAIYLWTLLSMLVTAAGTTLLSFRLEAPLLALLATAGAFGFVEGARAAYQAFNEPERFRVAVAVVAVLGALAFAQDIPHVLAPEITTAYTDTDGDGERADKRPPGAASYYREIDAALREQTGRPRDETVVLTADTTFLAFYPYFGFQALTSHYANPLADFAGRAALIRQWSELDSPAALRAALAESPWRAPDAFLFRRSGETYTLRLAEDVYPNDPNVRRYTVSFPAALFDDPAFTSTDIGPFTLVTVRD
;
A
#
# COMPACT_ATOMS: atom_id res chain seq x y z
N MET A 1 -38.17 13.03 14.97
CA MET A 1 -37.89 12.67 13.56
C MET A 1 -39.17 12.84 12.78
N THR A 2 -39.30 13.93 12.05
CA THR A 2 -40.50 14.28 11.29
C THR A 2 -40.60 13.45 10.01
N THR A 3 -41.79 13.27 9.48
CA THR A 3 -42.09 12.51 8.24
C THR A 3 -41.34 13.02 7.02
N SER A 4 -40.88 14.28 7.00
CA SER A 4 -40.05 14.91 5.98
C SER A 4 -38.60 14.33 5.93
N ASP A 5 -38.03 13.94 7.09
CA ASP A 5 -36.69 13.37 7.15
C ASP A 5 -36.60 11.94 6.61
N ARG A 6 -37.68 11.15 6.75
CA ARG A 6 -37.76 9.79 6.21
C ARG A 6 -37.81 9.75 4.68
N GLY A 7 -38.33 10.81 4.05
CA GLY A 7 -38.39 10.92 2.59
C GLY A 7 -37.02 11.18 1.93
N ARG A 8 -36.13 11.89 2.62
CA ARG A 8 -34.76 12.20 2.14
C ARG A 8 -33.74 11.09 2.47
N LEU A 9 -33.96 10.29 3.50
CA LEU A 9 -33.06 9.19 3.88
C LEU A 9 -33.16 7.98 2.95
N ARG A 10 -34.36 7.66 2.45
CA ARG A 10 -34.58 6.49 1.56
C ARG A 10 -33.75 6.51 0.25
N PRO A 11 -33.66 7.61 -0.52
CA PRO A 11 -32.83 7.66 -1.73
C PRO A 11 -31.35 7.61 -1.39
N LEU A 12 -30.90 8.22 -0.29
CA LEU A 12 -29.51 8.18 0.18
C LEU A 12 -29.08 6.75 0.57
N VAL A 13 -29.90 6.05 1.37
CA VAL A 13 -29.64 4.64 1.77
C VAL A 13 -29.61 3.74 0.53
N ARG A 14 -30.48 3.96 -0.45
CA ARG A 14 -30.54 3.17 -1.69
C ARG A 14 -29.31 3.44 -2.58
N GLN A 15 -28.83 4.68 -2.62
CA GLN A 15 -27.67 5.09 -3.42
C GLN A 15 -26.35 4.60 -2.78
N VAL A 16 -26.22 4.69 -1.45
CA VAL A 16 -25.07 4.16 -0.70
C VAL A 16 -25.07 2.63 -0.76
N GLY A 17 -26.21 1.98 -0.54
CA GLY A 17 -26.33 0.53 -0.64
C GLY A 17 -25.99 -0.01 -2.04
N GLY A 18 -26.42 0.70 -3.12
CA GLY A 18 -26.05 0.34 -4.49
C GLY A 18 -24.54 0.49 -4.76
N GLY A 19 -23.89 1.52 -4.18
CA GLY A 19 -22.46 1.72 -4.33
C GLY A 19 -21.60 0.69 -3.60
N VAL A 20 -21.99 0.33 -2.36
CA VAL A 20 -21.33 -0.71 -1.57
C VAL A 20 -21.54 -2.08 -2.22
N GLY A 21 -22.75 -2.38 -2.69
CA GLY A 21 -23.03 -3.64 -3.40
C GLY A 21 -22.21 -3.80 -4.68
N GLU A 22 -22.01 -2.72 -5.46
CA GLU A 22 -21.14 -2.74 -6.64
C GLU A 22 -19.67 -2.97 -6.25
N ALA A 23 -19.18 -2.32 -5.21
CA ALA A 23 -17.81 -2.50 -4.72
C ALA A 23 -17.56 -3.94 -4.25
N ILE A 24 -18.49 -4.54 -3.52
CA ILE A 24 -18.43 -5.94 -3.08
C ILE A 24 -18.42 -6.88 -4.30
N ALA A 25 -19.36 -6.69 -5.24
CA ALA A 25 -19.41 -7.52 -6.44
C ALA A 25 -18.12 -7.43 -7.27
N ALA A 26 -17.57 -6.23 -7.42
CA ALA A 26 -16.32 -5.98 -8.12
C ALA A 26 -15.12 -6.63 -7.42
N ALA A 27 -15.05 -6.54 -6.09
CA ALA A 27 -14.03 -7.21 -5.28
C ALA A 27 -14.11 -8.74 -5.41
N LEU A 28 -15.33 -9.31 -5.37
CA LEU A 28 -15.53 -10.75 -5.57
C LEU A 28 -15.07 -11.20 -6.96
N VAL A 29 -15.36 -10.44 -8.02
CA VAL A 29 -14.85 -10.74 -9.36
C VAL A 29 -13.32 -10.72 -9.37
N ALA A 30 -12.70 -9.74 -8.72
CA ALA A 30 -11.23 -9.65 -8.63
C ALA A 30 -10.63 -10.86 -7.90
N VAL A 31 -11.23 -11.26 -6.76
CA VAL A 31 -10.79 -12.44 -6.00
C VAL A 31 -10.93 -13.71 -6.84
N VAL A 32 -12.05 -13.90 -7.53
CA VAL A 32 -12.27 -15.07 -8.39
C VAL A 32 -11.27 -15.13 -9.53
N VAL A 33 -11.04 -14.00 -10.23
CA VAL A 33 -10.07 -13.94 -11.34
C VAL A 33 -8.65 -14.21 -10.84
N ALA A 34 -8.25 -13.65 -9.71
CA ALA A 34 -6.94 -13.88 -9.13
C ALA A 34 -6.79 -15.35 -8.69
N ALA A 35 -7.78 -15.90 -7.97
CA ALA A 35 -7.74 -17.28 -7.51
C ALA A 35 -7.67 -18.28 -8.69
N VAL A 36 -8.55 -18.12 -9.69
CA VAL A 36 -8.55 -18.98 -10.88
C VAL A 36 -7.22 -18.88 -11.64
N GLY A 37 -6.69 -17.67 -11.83
CA GLY A 37 -5.41 -17.47 -12.49
C GLY A 37 -4.25 -18.12 -11.74
N LEU A 38 -4.14 -17.88 -10.43
CA LEU A 38 -3.05 -18.42 -9.60
C LEU A 38 -3.12 -19.95 -9.49
N VAL A 39 -4.33 -20.51 -9.34
CA VAL A 39 -4.52 -21.97 -9.37
C VAL A 39 -4.16 -22.53 -10.74
N ALA A 40 -4.58 -21.91 -11.84
CA ALA A 40 -4.20 -22.35 -13.18
C ALA A 40 -2.67 -22.32 -13.36
N PHE A 41 -1.98 -21.31 -12.84
CA PHE A 41 -0.51 -21.25 -12.89
C PHE A 41 0.15 -22.34 -12.04
N SER A 42 -0.41 -22.71 -10.89
CA SER A 42 0.16 -23.77 -10.04
C SER A 42 0.01 -25.18 -10.62
N LEU A 43 -0.87 -25.38 -11.60
CA LEU A 43 -1.07 -26.67 -12.28
C LEU A 43 -0.10 -26.90 -13.45
N VAL A 44 0.72 -25.91 -13.77
CA VAL A 44 1.68 -25.97 -14.89
C VAL A 44 3.09 -26.09 -14.33
N GLU A 45 3.90 -26.97 -14.91
CA GLU A 45 5.33 -27.05 -14.65
C GLU A 45 6.06 -25.93 -15.38
N TRP A 46 6.65 -25.01 -14.61
CA TRP A 46 7.31 -23.81 -15.12
C TRP A 46 8.82 -24.01 -15.21
N PRO A 47 9.51 -23.29 -16.14
CA PRO A 47 10.97 -23.30 -16.19
C PRO A 47 11.59 -22.88 -14.84
N ALA A 48 12.66 -23.57 -14.46
CA ALA A 48 13.38 -23.37 -13.20
C ALA A 48 14.22 -22.09 -13.13
N PHE A 49 14.03 -21.13 -14.03
CA PHE A 49 14.81 -19.89 -14.06
C PHE A 49 13.92 -18.70 -14.51
N ASN A 50 14.08 -17.59 -13.82
CA ASN A 50 13.29 -16.38 -14.01
C ASN A 50 13.53 -15.66 -15.36
N SER A 51 14.66 -15.93 -16.02
CA SER A 51 14.99 -15.37 -17.34
C SER A 51 14.37 -16.16 -18.50
N SER A 52 13.43 -17.07 -18.22
CA SER A 52 12.76 -17.86 -19.24
C SER A 52 11.96 -16.99 -20.21
N HIS A 53 12.24 -17.12 -21.49
CA HIS A 53 11.45 -16.48 -22.53
C HIS A 53 10.03 -17.06 -22.64
N VAL A 54 9.80 -18.30 -22.20
CA VAL A 54 8.46 -18.92 -22.17
C VAL A 54 7.56 -18.16 -21.20
N THR A 55 7.99 -17.96 -19.95
CA THR A 55 7.23 -17.21 -18.95
C THR A 55 6.96 -15.78 -19.42
N ARG A 56 7.97 -15.12 -19.99
CA ARG A 56 7.84 -13.76 -20.52
C ARG A 56 6.83 -13.68 -21.67
N ALA A 57 6.89 -14.63 -22.63
CA ALA A 57 5.95 -14.67 -23.75
C ALA A 57 4.50 -14.85 -23.28
N LEU A 58 4.26 -15.79 -22.35
CA LEU A 58 2.93 -16.03 -21.80
C LEU A 58 2.41 -14.85 -20.95
N THR A 59 3.28 -14.17 -20.20
CA THR A 59 2.93 -12.93 -19.50
C THR A 59 2.44 -11.89 -20.51
N THR A 60 3.17 -11.68 -21.61
CA THR A 60 2.77 -10.75 -22.68
C THR A 60 1.43 -11.13 -23.30
N VAL A 61 1.21 -12.41 -23.60
CA VAL A 61 -0.09 -12.88 -24.15
C VAL A 61 -1.22 -12.57 -23.17
N GLY A 62 -1.03 -12.87 -21.88
CA GLY A 62 -2.03 -12.57 -20.85
C GLY A 62 -2.32 -11.06 -20.70
N GLN A 63 -1.28 -10.22 -20.79
CA GLN A 63 -1.43 -8.76 -20.79
C GLN A 63 -2.21 -8.26 -22.01
N VAL A 64 -1.98 -8.83 -23.20
CA VAL A 64 -2.75 -8.53 -24.40
C VAL A 64 -4.22 -8.94 -24.25
N VAL A 65 -4.49 -10.12 -23.66
CA VAL A 65 -5.87 -10.56 -23.37
C VAL A 65 -6.55 -9.59 -22.38
N ALA A 66 -5.88 -9.21 -21.30
CA ALA A 66 -6.40 -8.24 -20.34
C ALA A 66 -6.69 -6.88 -21.02
N ALA A 67 -5.78 -6.38 -21.85
CA ALA A 67 -5.99 -5.16 -22.63
C ALA A 67 -7.18 -5.27 -23.59
N ALA A 68 -7.35 -6.42 -24.26
CA ALA A 68 -8.49 -6.68 -25.13
C ALA A 68 -9.82 -6.64 -24.37
N LEU A 69 -9.89 -7.20 -23.16
CA LEU A 69 -11.07 -7.11 -22.29
C LEU A 69 -11.40 -5.66 -21.93
N LEU A 70 -10.38 -4.84 -21.60
CA LEU A 70 -10.56 -3.42 -21.27
C LEU A 70 -11.02 -2.61 -22.50
N VAL A 71 -10.45 -2.86 -23.67
CA VAL A 71 -10.86 -2.23 -24.91
C VAL A 71 -12.30 -2.62 -25.26
N ALA A 72 -12.68 -3.89 -25.13
CA ALA A 72 -14.04 -4.36 -25.34
C ALA A 72 -15.02 -3.66 -24.36
N ALA A 73 -14.65 -3.54 -23.08
CA ALA A 73 -15.44 -2.80 -22.10
C ALA A 73 -15.65 -1.33 -22.52
N ILE A 74 -14.57 -0.62 -22.92
CA ILE A 74 -14.64 0.76 -23.40
C ILE A 74 -15.57 0.88 -24.64
N VAL A 75 -15.48 -0.05 -25.59
CA VAL A 75 -16.32 -0.07 -26.78
C VAL A 75 -17.80 -0.26 -26.41
N LEU A 76 -18.11 -1.19 -25.50
CA LEU A 76 -19.48 -1.41 -25.03
C LEU A 76 -20.05 -0.18 -24.32
N VAL A 77 -19.25 0.46 -23.44
CA VAL A 77 -19.62 1.71 -22.76
C VAL A 77 -19.93 2.81 -23.77
N ARG A 78 -19.06 3.02 -24.76
CA ARG A 78 -19.24 4.05 -25.78
C ARG A 78 -20.45 3.80 -26.68
N ARG A 79 -20.74 2.53 -27.00
CA ARG A 79 -21.91 2.11 -27.75
C ARG A 79 -23.18 2.05 -26.90
N ARG A 80 -23.11 2.31 -25.60
CA ARG A 80 -24.23 2.20 -24.64
C ARG A 80 -24.91 0.83 -24.69
N ARG A 81 -24.14 -0.24 -24.93
CA ARG A 81 -24.63 -1.63 -25.02
C ARG A 81 -24.16 -2.44 -23.82
N ALA A 82 -25.03 -3.33 -23.35
CA ALA A 82 -24.72 -4.32 -22.31
C ALA A 82 -23.93 -3.76 -21.11
N PRO A 83 -24.46 -2.78 -20.34
CA PRO A 83 -23.71 -2.08 -19.30
C PRO A 83 -23.17 -3.02 -18.19
N ARG A 84 -23.91 -4.09 -17.86
CA ARG A 84 -23.45 -5.10 -16.88
C ARG A 84 -22.26 -5.90 -17.42
N LEU A 85 -22.26 -6.27 -18.71
CA LEU A 85 -21.14 -6.94 -19.34
C LEU A 85 -19.91 -6.02 -19.41
N ALA A 86 -20.11 -4.73 -19.75
CA ALA A 86 -19.03 -3.75 -19.76
C ALA A 86 -18.38 -3.59 -18.37
N ALA A 87 -19.18 -3.54 -17.31
CA ALA A 87 -18.67 -3.51 -15.93
C ALA A 87 -17.88 -4.80 -15.60
N LEU A 88 -18.45 -5.96 -15.88
CA LEU A 88 -17.79 -7.25 -15.63
C LEU A 88 -16.46 -7.37 -16.39
N LEU A 89 -16.44 -7.02 -17.67
CA LEU A 89 -15.21 -7.06 -18.48
C LEU A 89 -14.16 -6.07 -17.98
N SER A 90 -14.57 -4.90 -17.49
CA SER A 90 -13.62 -3.93 -16.92
C SER A 90 -13.02 -4.42 -15.60
N TRP A 91 -13.83 -5.00 -14.71
CA TRP A 91 -13.34 -5.58 -13.45
C TRP A 91 -12.44 -6.79 -13.69
N ALA A 92 -12.90 -7.72 -14.54
CA ALA A 92 -12.11 -8.90 -14.89
C ALA A 92 -10.81 -8.53 -15.63
N GLY A 93 -10.84 -7.54 -16.54
CA GLY A 93 -9.68 -7.08 -17.28
C GLY A 93 -8.60 -6.47 -16.36
N ILE A 94 -8.98 -5.60 -15.42
CA ILE A 94 -8.04 -5.03 -14.42
C ILE A 94 -7.49 -6.13 -13.51
N ALA A 95 -8.35 -7.01 -12.98
CA ALA A 95 -7.91 -8.10 -12.10
C ALA A 95 -6.98 -9.09 -12.85
N ALA A 96 -7.31 -9.45 -14.08
CA ALA A 96 -6.47 -10.31 -14.94
C ALA A 96 -5.12 -9.65 -15.24
N PHE A 97 -5.11 -8.34 -15.50
CA PHE A 97 -3.86 -7.59 -15.72
C PHE A 97 -2.93 -7.68 -14.51
N VAL A 98 -3.44 -7.46 -13.30
CA VAL A 98 -2.66 -7.60 -12.06
C VAL A 98 -2.17 -9.04 -11.90
N THR A 99 -3.08 -10.01 -12.01
CA THR A 99 -2.80 -11.43 -11.76
C THR A 99 -1.76 -11.99 -12.71
N VAL A 100 -1.88 -11.68 -14.00
CA VAL A 100 -0.93 -12.15 -15.02
C VAL A 100 0.42 -11.47 -14.88
N THR A 101 0.44 -10.15 -14.69
CA THR A 101 1.68 -9.36 -14.64
C THR A 101 2.57 -9.74 -13.45
N LEU A 102 2.00 -10.09 -12.30
CA LEU A 102 2.75 -10.52 -11.11
C LEU A 102 2.80 -12.04 -10.96
N GLY A 103 1.68 -12.71 -11.16
CA GLY A 103 1.55 -14.13 -10.88
C GLY A 103 2.32 -15.02 -11.86
N MET A 104 2.34 -14.66 -13.15
CA MET A 104 3.03 -15.49 -14.15
C MET A 104 4.56 -15.45 -14.04
N PRO A 105 5.22 -14.28 -13.85
CA PRO A 105 6.64 -14.26 -13.57
C PRO A 105 7.05 -15.00 -12.29
N LEU A 106 6.15 -15.09 -11.30
CA LEU A 106 6.36 -15.78 -10.04
C LEU A 106 5.76 -17.21 -10.01
N ALA A 107 5.36 -17.76 -11.16
CA ALA A 107 4.59 -19.00 -11.19
C ALA A 107 5.39 -20.22 -10.69
N ALA A 108 6.69 -20.27 -10.93
CA ALA A 108 7.57 -21.37 -10.49
C ALA A 108 7.97 -21.29 -9.01
N THR A 109 7.87 -20.13 -8.36
CA THR A 109 8.24 -19.95 -6.95
C THR A 109 7.01 -19.89 -6.05
N LYS A 110 7.11 -20.40 -4.83
CA LYS A 110 6.10 -20.20 -3.78
C LYS A 110 6.23 -18.83 -3.12
N LEU A 111 7.41 -18.20 -3.23
CA LEU A 111 7.71 -16.91 -2.62
C LEU A 111 7.17 -15.74 -3.44
N TYR A 112 6.95 -14.61 -2.78
CA TYR A 112 6.60 -13.34 -3.41
C TYR A 112 7.87 -12.57 -3.82
N LEU A 113 7.71 -11.40 -4.42
CA LEU A 113 8.79 -10.48 -4.79
C LEU A 113 9.75 -10.25 -3.60
N PHE A 114 11.06 -10.28 -3.84
CA PHE A 114 12.13 -10.29 -2.84
C PHE A 114 12.25 -11.56 -2.00
N GLY A 115 11.51 -12.62 -2.30
CA GLY A 115 11.66 -13.91 -1.62
C GLY A 115 11.37 -13.83 -0.12
N VAL A 116 12.41 -14.07 0.70
CA VAL A 116 12.43 -13.87 2.15
C VAL A 116 13.66 -13.06 2.57
N SER A 117 14.14 -12.20 1.67
CA SER A 117 15.32 -11.37 1.90
C SER A 117 14.96 -9.97 2.39
N VAL A 118 15.79 -9.41 3.26
CA VAL A 118 15.72 -8.03 3.76
C VAL A 118 14.31 -7.68 4.29
N ASP A 119 13.67 -6.66 3.69
CA ASP A 119 12.34 -6.18 4.10
C ASP A 119 11.25 -7.25 3.95
N GLN A 120 11.38 -8.19 3.02
CA GLN A 120 10.38 -9.23 2.80
C GLN A 120 10.38 -10.28 3.92
N GLU A 121 11.50 -10.46 4.63
CA GLU A 121 11.61 -11.36 5.77
C GLU A 121 10.66 -10.94 6.89
N PHE A 122 10.75 -9.68 7.38
CA PHE A 122 9.86 -9.23 8.45
C PHE A 122 8.38 -9.17 8.02
N ARG A 123 8.10 -8.90 6.74
CA ARG A 123 6.72 -8.92 6.21
C ARG A 123 6.14 -10.33 6.27
N THR A 124 6.95 -11.32 5.90
CA THR A 124 6.54 -12.73 5.95
C THR A 124 6.40 -13.20 7.40
N GLU A 125 7.34 -12.83 8.27
CA GLU A 125 7.28 -13.08 9.71
C GLU A 125 5.97 -12.54 10.32
N TYR A 126 5.60 -11.29 9.98
CA TYR A 126 4.38 -10.68 10.51
C TYR A 126 3.11 -11.35 10.00
N LEU A 127 3.05 -11.73 8.71
CA LEU A 127 1.92 -12.50 8.19
C LEU A 127 1.81 -13.87 8.86
N THR A 128 2.95 -14.58 9.04
CA THR A 128 3.02 -15.87 9.71
C THR A 128 2.55 -15.77 11.17
N ARG A 129 2.98 -14.74 11.91
CA ARG A 129 2.50 -14.44 13.26
C ARG A 129 0.97 -14.26 13.31
N LEU A 130 0.42 -13.47 12.40
CA LEU A 130 -1.01 -13.17 12.36
C LEU A 130 -1.85 -14.25 11.67
N THR A 131 -1.22 -15.25 11.06
CA THR A 131 -1.90 -16.48 10.60
C THR A 131 -2.14 -17.41 11.78
N ASP A 132 -1.14 -17.59 12.62
CA ASP A 132 -1.20 -18.47 13.78
C ASP A 132 -2.19 -17.98 14.86
N SER A 133 -2.27 -16.66 15.08
CA SER A 133 -3.16 -16.07 16.08
C SER A 133 -3.85 -14.80 15.57
N PRO A 134 -5.15 -14.60 15.86
CA PRO A 134 -5.86 -13.35 15.57
C PRO A 134 -5.49 -12.21 16.53
N ALA A 135 -4.75 -12.48 17.61
CA ALA A 135 -4.34 -11.47 18.57
C ALA A 135 -3.31 -10.51 17.95
N LEU A 136 -3.46 -9.23 18.24
CA LEU A 136 -2.50 -8.21 17.83
C LEU A 136 -1.24 -8.33 18.70
N ARG A 137 -0.27 -9.11 18.23
CA ARG A 137 1.04 -9.33 18.85
C ARG A 137 2.13 -8.75 17.96
N ASP A 138 3.28 -8.42 18.56
CA ASP A 138 4.45 -8.02 17.78
C ASP A 138 4.93 -9.18 16.88
N MET A 139 5.56 -8.84 15.76
CA MET A 139 6.04 -9.86 14.82
C MET A 139 7.13 -10.74 15.45
N THR A 140 8.08 -10.12 16.15
CA THR A 140 9.28 -10.77 16.68
C THR A 140 9.19 -10.98 18.19
N TYR A 141 8.79 -9.97 18.97
CA TYR A 141 8.94 -9.99 20.43
C TYR A 141 7.67 -10.48 21.15
N ALA A 142 7.85 -11.28 22.22
CA ALA A 142 6.75 -11.94 22.90
C ALA A 142 5.81 -10.98 23.64
N ASP A 143 6.31 -10.17 24.54
CA ASP A 143 5.50 -9.52 25.57
C ASP A 143 5.24 -8.03 25.33
N ILE A 144 5.35 -7.58 24.09
CA ILE A 144 5.11 -6.19 23.71
C ILE A 144 4.05 -6.10 22.59
N PRO A 145 3.24 -5.02 22.56
CA PRO A 145 2.24 -4.82 21.52
C PRO A 145 2.89 -4.49 20.17
N PRO A 146 2.19 -4.79 19.06
CA PRO A 146 2.74 -4.57 17.73
C PRO A 146 2.93 -3.08 17.45
N PHE A 147 4.10 -2.70 16.98
CA PHE A 147 4.41 -1.35 16.51
C PHE A 147 4.11 -1.16 15.03
N TYR A 148 4.28 -2.21 14.23
CA TYR A 148 4.02 -2.14 12.79
C TYR A 148 2.52 -2.20 12.50
N PRO A 149 1.97 -1.44 11.50
CA PRO A 149 0.55 -1.48 11.18
C PRO A 149 0.07 -2.87 10.79
N ALA A 150 -0.83 -3.44 11.56
CA ALA A 150 -1.25 -4.84 11.44
C ALA A 150 -2.32 -5.10 10.37
N GLY A 151 -3.06 -4.07 9.91
CA GLY A 151 -4.33 -4.26 9.20
C GLY A 151 -4.25 -5.15 7.97
N TRP A 152 -3.31 -4.90 7.05
CA TRP A 152 -3.16 -5.73 5.87
C TRP A 152 -2.70 -7.16 6.23
N PHE A 153 -1.73 -7.28 7.12
CA PHE A 153 -1.19 -8.57 7.57
C PHE A 153 -2.23 -9.38 8.36
N TRP A 154 -3.07 -8.71 9.17
CA TRP A 154 -4.14 -9.35 9.91
C TRP A 154 -5.21 -9.95 8.98
N VAL A 155 -5.65 -9.20 7.98
CA VAL A 155 -6.59 -9.72 6.96
C VAL A 155 -5.97 -10.90 6.23
N GLY A 156 -4.69 -10.79 5.82
CA GLY A 156 -3.98 -11.88 5.15
C GLY A 156 -3.83 -13.11 6.03
N GLY A 157 -3.50 -12.93 7.30
CA GLY A 157 -3.42 -14.00 8.26
C GLY A 157 -4.76 -14.74 8.44
N ARG A 158 -5.88 -14.02 8.49
CA ARG A 158 -7.23 -14.66 8.55
C ARG A 158 -7.57 -15.38 7.25
N VAL A 159 -7.17 -14.84 6.09
CA VAL A 159 -7.34 -15.54 4.80
C VAL A 159 -6.53 -16.83 4.78
N ALA A 160 -5.27 -16.79 5.23
CA ALA A 160 -4.40 -17.96 5.31
C ALA A 160 -4.98 -19.04 6.23
N ASP A 161 -5.43 -18.66 7.42
CA ASP A 161 -6.05 -19.53 8.41
C ASP A 161 -7.31 -20.23 7.86
N VAL A 162 -8.22 -19.47 7.24
CA VAL A 162 -9.44 -20.02 6.60
C VAL A 162 -9.12 -20.98 5.46
N LEU A 163 -8.02 -20.74 4.71
CA LEU A 163 -7.57 -21.60 3.62
C LEU A 163 -6.72 -22.80 4.10
N GLY A 164 -6.38 -22.88 5.38
CA GLY A 164 -5.50 -23.90 5.94
C GLY A 164 -4.06 -23.83 5.41
N MET A 165 -3.61 -22.62 5.02
CA MET A 165 -2.26 -22.36 4.51
C MET A 165 -1.37 -21.80 5.61
N SER A 166 -0.08 -22.10 5.57
CA SER A 166 0.90 -21.38 6.38
C SER A 166 1.01 -19.91 5.93
N GLY A 167 1.41 -19.00 6.83
CA GLY A 167 1.49 -17.57 6.51
C GLY A 167 2.41 -17.26 5.34
N TRP A 168 3.58 -17.91 5.28
CA TRP A 168 4.54 -17.69 4.21
C TRP A 168 4.03 -18.20 2.85
N GLU A 169 3.31 -19.32 2.79
CA GLU A 169 2.68 -19.83 1.55
C GLU A 169 1.56 -18.93 1.06
N ALA A 170 0.76 -18.42 1.99
CA ALA A 170 -0.36 -17.54 1.70
C ALA A 170 0.08 -16.15 1.24
N PHE A 171 1.33 -15.73 1.53
CA PHE A 171 1.80 -14.37 1.26
C PHE A 171 1.66 -14.00 -0.21
N LYS A 172 2.18 -14.81 -1.13
CA LYS A 172 2.12 -14.54 -2.59
C LYS A 172 0.69 -14.44 -3.12
N PRO A 173 -0.18 -15.45 -2.95
CA PRO A 173 -1.55 -15.36 -3.47
C PRO A 173 -2.36 -14.25 -2.81
N TYR A 174 -2.17 -13.98 -1.53
CA TYR A 174 -2.84 -12.89 -0.83
C TYR A 174 -2.35 -11.51 -1.33
N ALA A 175 -1.05 -11.33 -1.51
CA ALA A 175 -0.49 -10.08 -2.04
C ALA A 175 -1.07 -9.76 -3.42
N ILE A 176 -1.01 -10.71 -4.36
CA ILE A 176 -1.54 -10.53 -5.73
C ILE A 176 -3.06 -10.30 -5.70
N GLY A 177 -3.80 -11.08 -4.92
CA GLY A 177 -5.25 -10.94 -4.77
C GLY A 177 -5.65 -9.58 -4.18
N SER A 178 -4.96 -9.12 -3.14
CA SER A 178 -5.22 -7.82 -2.52
C SER A 178 -4.97 -6.64 -3.46
N LEU A 179 -3.92 -6.72 -4.30
CA LEU A 179 -3.64 -5.73 -5.34
C LEU A 179 -4.70 -5.74 -6.45
N ALA A 180 -5.15 -6.92 -6.87
CA ALA A 180 -6.24 -7.03 -7.86
C ALA A 180 -7.54 -6.42 -7.32
N VAL A 181 -7.89 -6.68 -6.06
CA VAL A 181 -9.05 -6.07 -5.39
C VAL A 181 -8.89 -4.56 -5.31
N ALA A 182 -7.74 -4.06 -4.85
CA ALA A 182 -7.49 -2.63 -4.73
C ALA A 182 -7.59 -1.89 -6.08
N ALA A 183 -7.02 -2.46 -7.14
CA ALA A 183 -7.10 -1.89 -8.49
C ALA A 183 -8.54 -1.83 -9.02
N VAL A 184 -9.33 -2.89 -8.78
CA VAL A 184 -10.74 -2.92 -9.18
C VAL A 184 -11.58 -1.96 -8.33
N LEU A 185 -11.32 -1.84 -7.02
CA LEU A 185 -11.96 -0.82 -6.17
C LEU A 185 -11.60 0.61 -6.59
N ALA A 186 -10.36 0.87 -7.00
CA ALA A 186 -9.97 2.15 -7.59
C ALA A 186 -10.77 2.45 -8.87
N LEU A 187 -11.00 1.45 -9.73
CA LEU A 187 -11.86 1.59 -10.90
C LEU A 187 -13.30 1.94 -10.50
N VAL A 188 -13.89 1.24 -9.52
CA VAL A 188 -15.24 1.54 -9.01
C VAL A 188 -15.31 2.98 -8.48
N LEU A 189 -14.31 3.45 -7.72
CA LEU A 189 -14.23 4.84 -7.26
C LEU A 189 -14.16 5.82 -8.43
N TRP A 190 -13.31 5.54 -9.43
CA TRP A 190 -13.20 6.37 -10.62
C TRP A 190 -14.51 6.45 -11.43
N THR A 191 -15.26 5.35 -11.57
CA THR A 191 -16.56 5.39 -12.30
C THR A 191 -17.59 6.28 -11.60
N ARG A 192 -17.43 6.57 -10.30
CA ARG A 192 -18.27 7.52 -9.55
C ARG A 192 -17.84 8.98 -9.71
N LEU A 193 -16.60 9.21 -10.11
CA LEU A 193 -15.99 10.53 -10.20
C LEU A 193 -15.92 11.06 -11.64
N ILE A 194 -15.80 10.16 -12.62
CA ILE A 194 -15.63 10.48 -14.03
C ILE A 194 -16.41 9.51 -14.92
N ARG A 195 -16.42 9.78 -16.22
CA ARG A 195 -17.03 8.87 -17.22
C ARG A 195 -16.33 7.51 -17.20
N THR A 196 -17.09 6.45 -17.34
CA THR A 196 -16.61 5.06 -17.21
C THR A 196 -15.50 4.72 -18.23
N ASP A 197 -15.57 5.19 -19.47
CA ASP A 197 -14.52 4.95 -20.46
C ASP A 197 -13.17 5.59 -20.07
N TRP A 198 -13.19 6.76 -19.44
CA TRP A 198 -12.00 7.40 -18.88
C TRP A 198 -11.54 6.71 -17.60
N ALA A 199 -12.49 6.29 -16.76
CA ALA A 199 -12.18 5.56 -15.53
C ALA A 199 -11.37 4.29 -15.82
N ILE A 200 -11.75 3.52 -16.84
CA ILE A 200 -11.02 2.31 -17.25
C ILE A 200 -9.58 2.67 -17.68
N ALA A 201 -9.41 3.68 -18.54
CA ALA A 201 -8.10 4.06 -19.04
C ALA A 201 -7.17 4.60 -17.91
N VAL A 202 -7.71 5.48 -17.05
CA VAL A 202 -6.96 6.07 -15.94
C VAL A 202 -6.57 4.99 -14.91
N THR A 203 -7.50 4.08 -14.59
CA THR A 203 -7.20 2.98 -13.66
C THR A 203 -6.14 2.04 -14.25
N ALA A 204 -6.24 1.69 -15.54
CA ALA A 204 -5.24 0.84 -16.18
C ALA A 204 -3.83 1.46 -16.12
N ALA A 205 -3.71 2.77 -16.42
CA ALA A 205 -2.44 3.49 -16.36
C ALA A 205 -1.88 3.54 -14.92
N SER A 206 -2.70 3.94 -13.93
CA SER A 206 -2.25 3.99 -12.53
C SER A 206 -1.94 2.61 -11.97
N THR A 207 -2.68 1.56 -12.37
CA THR A 207 -2.41 0.18 -11.98
C THR A 207 -1.07 -0.29 -12.56
N ALA A 208 -0.80 -0.05 -13.84
CA ALA A 208 0.46 -0.44 -14.46
C ALA A 208 1.67 0.15 -13.74
N VAL A 209 1.61 1.44 -13.40
CA VAL A 209 2.68 2.14 -12.65
C VAL A 209 2.80 1.61 -11.22
N ALA A 210 1.67 1.38 -10.53
CA ALA A 210 1.70 0.80 -9.18
C ALA A 210 2.28 -0.62 -9.18
N LEU A 211 2.01 -1.45 -10.20
CA LEU A 211 2.63 -2.76 -10.32
C LEU A 211 4.14 -2.68 -10.55
N ALA A 212 4.61 -1.74 -11.34
CA ALA A 212 6.04 -1.59 -11.62
C ALA A 212 6.84 -1.09 -10.40
N PHE A 213 6.29 -0.17 -9.60
CA PHE A 213 7.07 0.58 -8.60
C PHE A 213 6.60 0.43 -7.15
N ALA A 214 5.42 -0.16 -6.92
CA ALA A 214 4.89 -0.35 -5.57
C ALA A 214 4.66 -1.82 -5.21
N SER A 215 4.52 -2.72 -6.19
CA SER A 215 4.12 -4.11 -5.93
C SER A 215 5.03 -4.89 -4.97
N PRO A 216 6.34 -4.64 -4.85
CA PRO A 216 7.16 -5.32 -3.86
C PRO A 216 6.67 -5.12 -2.41
N GLU A 217 6.00 -4.00 -2.13
CA GLU A 217 5.38 -3.71 -0.85
C GLU A 217 3.84 -3.75 -0.99
N ALA A 218 3.27 -4.94 -1.11
CA ALA A 218 1.85 -5.12 -1.46
C ALA A 218 0.89 -4.34 -0.54
N TYR A 219 1.15 -4.30 0.78
CA TYR A 219 0.34 -3.56 1.74
C TYR A 219 0.33 -2.03 1.48
N SER A 220 1.46 -1.47 1.05
CA SER A 220 1.57 -0.05 0.69
C SER A 220 1.02 0.23 -0.70
N ALA A 221 1.20 -0.70 -1.65
CA ALA A 221 0.69 -0.60 -3.01
C ALA A 221 -0.84 -0.52 -3.09
N VAL A 222 -1.56 -1.15 -2.14
CA VAL A 222 -3.01 -0.97 -1.99
C VAL A 222 -3.36 0.50 -1.79
N ILE A 223 -2.59 1.22 -0.96
CA ILE A 223 -2.80 2.66 -0.73
C ILE A 223 -2.46 3.45 -2.00
N VAL A 224 -1.36 3.14 -2.68
CA VAL A 224 -0.94 3.80 -3.94
C VAL A 224 -2.04 3.71 -5.00
N LEU A 225 -2.66 2.53 -5.17
CA LEU A 225 -3.77 2.31 -6.12
C LEU A 225 -5.01 3.16 -5.79
N LEU A 226 -5.33 3.31 -4.52
CA LEU A 226 -6.51 4.03 -4.05
C LEU A 226 -6.27 5.54 -3.89
N LEU A 227 -5.02 6.00 -3.77
CA LEU A 227 -4.66 7.39 -3.48
C LEU A 227 -5.19 8.39 -4.52
N PRO A 228 -5.01 8.21 -5.85
CA PRO A 228 -5.45 9.20 -6.82
C PRO A 228 -6.97 9.45 -6.79
N PRO A 229 -7.86 8.44 -6.83
CA PRO A 229 -9.30 8.68 -6.72
C PRO A 229 -9.71 9.22 -5.33
N ALA A 230 -9.02 8.80 -4.26
CA ALA A 230 -9.30 9.29 -2.91
C ALA A 230 -8.97 10.78 -2.75
N LEU A 231 -7.88 11.28 -3.34
CA LEU A 231 -7.56 12.71 -3.32
C LEU A 231 -8.59 13.54 -4.11
N VAL A 232 -9.08 13.04 -5.26
CA VAL A 232 -10.16 13.71 -6.01
C VAL A 232 -11.45 13.73 -5.20
N LEU A 233 -11.76 12.64 -4.49
CA LEU A 233 -12.89 12.56 -3.58
C LEU A 233 -12.76 13.56 -2.41
N ALA A 234 -11.58 13.63 -1.80
CA ALA A 234 -11.26 14.54 -0.70
C ALA A 234 -11.42 16.01 -1.09
N TRP A 235 -10.89 16.39 -2.27
CA TRP A 235 -11.07 17.74 -2.78
C TRP A 235 -12.54 18.09 -3.02
N GLY A 236 -13.32 17.15 -3.60
CA GLY A 236 -14.77 17.29 -3.77
C GLY A 236 -15.53 17.42 -2.44
N ALA A 237 -15.06 16.75 -1.39
CA ALA A 237 -15.62 16.86 -0.03
C ALA A 237 -15.38 18.23 0.60
N LEU A 238 -14.16 18.79 0.43
CA LEU A 238 -13.70 19.99 1.12
C LEU A 238 -14.02 21.27 0.36
N HIS A 239 -13.85 21.29 -0.96
CA HIS A 239 -14.02 22.49 -1.80
C HIS A 239 -15.37 22.50 -2.54
N ARG A 240 -16.30 23.38 -2.07
CA ARG A 240 -17.59 23.64 -2.71
C ARG A 240 -17.69 25.12 -3.08
N PRO A 241 -17.80 25.48 -4.37
CA PRO A 241 -18.10 26.83 -4.79
C PRO A 241 -19.48 27.26 -4.28
N VAL A 242 -19.62 28.54 -3.93
CA VAL A 242 -20.85 29.12 -3.36
C VAL A 242 -22.05 29.01 -4.32
N ALA A 243 -21.81 28.87 -5.62
CA ALA A 243 -22.87 28.75 -6.63
C ALA A 243 -23.69 27.44 -6.54
N ASP A 244 -23.11 26.37 -5.95
CA ASP A 244 -23.83 25.10 -5.78
C ASP A 244 -24.86 25.13 -4.62
N GLY A 245 -24.83 26.15 -3.77
CA GLY A 245 -25.76 26.32 -2.65
C GLY A 245 -27.02 27.14 -2.98
N LEU A 246 -27.00 27.91 -4.05
CA LEU A 246 -28.13 28.76 -4.44
C LEU A 246 -29.09 28.09 -5.44
N VAL A 247 -28.68 27.01 -6.09
CA VAL A 247 -29.52 26.28 -7.06
C VAL A 247 -30.39 25.19 -6.39
N ALA A 248 -30.17 24.92 -5.11
CA ALA A 248 -30.91 23.86 -4.40
C ALA A 248 -32.25 24.32 -3.78
N ASP A 249 -32.56 25.63 -3.79
CA ASP A 249 -33.76 26.17 -3.10
C ASP A 249 -34.80 26.81 -4.06
N ASP A 250 -34.51 26.92 -5.36
CA ASP A 250 -35.45 27.49 -6.35
C ASP A 250 -36.04 26.44 -7.29
N SER A 251 -36.35 25.23 -6.84
CA SER A 251 -37.20 24.28 -7.57
C SER A 251 -38.69 24.42 -7.21
N ALA A 252 -39.12 25.68 -7.01
CA ALA A 252 -40.54 26.00 -7.00
C ALA A 252 -40.87 26.81 -8.29
N VAL A 253 -41.52 26.12 -9.23
CA VAL A 253 -42.32 26.69 -10.32
C VAL A 253 -41.56 27.49 -11.37
N ALA A 254 -41.03 26.80 -12.36
CA ALA A 254 -40.88 27.37 -13.71
C ALA A 254 -41.79 26.57 -14.66
N GLU A 255 -42.80 27.23 -15.22
CA GLU A 255 -43.63 26.69 -16.30
C GLU A 255 -42.77 26.34 -17.53
N PRO A 256 -43.11 25.29 -18.30
CA PRO A 256 -42.33 24.91 -19.47
C PRO A 256 -42.45 25.96 -20.58
N PRO A 257 -41.33 26.29 -21.29
CA PRO A 257 -41.37 27.27 -22.41
C PRO A 257 -42.21 26.76 -23.58
N THR A 258 -43.12 27.61 -24.05
CA THR A 258 -44.18 27.30 -25.00
C THR A 258 -43.80 27.53 -26.49
N THR A 259 -42.54 27.78 -26.86
CA THR A 259 -42.20 28.00 -28.28
C THR A 259 -40.93 27.26 -28.75
N THR A 260 -41.06 26.70 -29.96
CA THR A 260 -40.04 25.89 -30.66
C THR A 260 -38.80 26.67 -31.11
N ALA A 261 -38.82 27.99 -31.06
CA ALA A 261 -37.71 28.85 -31.51
C ALA A 261 -36.59 29.02 -30.45
N GLU A 262 -36.89 28.85 -29.14
CA GLU A 262 -35.90 28.97 -28.06
C GLU A 262 -35.01 27.73 -27.87
N ARG A 263 -35.35 26.60 -28.48
CA ARG A 263 -34.56 25.37 -28.41
C ARG A 263 -33.28 25.37 -29.26
N ALA A 264 -33.14 26.31 -30.18
CA ALA A 264 -31.99 26.37 -31.10
C ALA A 264 -30.81 27.21 -30.61
N ALA A 265 -30.93 27.92 -29.47
CA ALA A 265 -29.94 28.88 -28.97
C ALA A 265 -29.24 28.47 -27.66
N VAL A 266 -29.38 27.22 -27.21
CA VAL A 266 -28.60 26.73 -26.06
C VAL A 266 -27.27 26.17 -26.57
N PRO A 267 -26.12 26.82 -26.33
CA PRO A 267 -24.85 26.23 -26.67
C PRO A 267 -24.69 24.95 -25.84
N GLU A 268 -24.41 23.86 -26.53
CA GLU A 268 -24.11 22.55 -25.94
C GLU A 268 -22.79 22.60 -25.11
N GLN A 269 -22.81 23.33 -24.00
CA GLN A 269 -21.82 23.21 -22.93
C GLN A 269 -22.16 21.99 -22.08
N ALA A 270 -22.25 20.81 -22.71
CA ALA A 270 -22.18 19.54 -22.00
C ALA A 270 -20.73 19.21 -21.60
N GLY A 271 -20.11 20.13 -20.90
CA GLY A 271 -18.93 19.85 -20.10
C GLY A 271 -19.38 19.03 -18.90
N SER A 272 -18.96 17.77 -18.86
CA SER A 272 -18.98 16.80 -17.76
C SER A 272 -19.47 17.37 -16.41
N ALA A 273 -20.78 17.39 -16.18
CA ALA A 273 -21.32 17.58 -14.86
C ALA A 273 -20.85 16.39 -13.99
N VAL A 274 -19.95 16.66 -13.07
CA VAL A 274 -19.63 15.72 -11.98
C VAL A 274 -20.96 15.45 -11.27
N PRO A 275 -21.38 14.19 -11.10
CA PRO A 275 -22.62 13.89 -10.40
C PRO A 275 -22.67 14.65 -9.07
N ALA A 276 -23.82 15.25 -8.73
CA ALA A 276 -23.98 16.05 -7.52
C ALA A 276 -23.62 15.30 -6.22
N SER A 277 -23.52 13.97 -6.28
CA SER A 277 -23.08 13.07 -5.22
C SER A 277 -21.58 13.12 -4.91
N ALA A 278 -20.72 13.56 -5.84
CA ALA A 278 -19.25 13.53 -5.68
C ALA A 278 -18.68 14.56 -4.66
N GLY A 279 -19.50 15.36 -4.02
CA GLY A 279 -19.08 16.40 -3.07
C GLY A 279 -19.87 16.43 -1.77
N GLY A 280 -20.63 15.38 -1.42
CA GLY A 280 -21.47 15.29 -0.23
C GLY A 280 -20.76 14.71 1.01
N TRP A 281 -21.54 14.47 2.07
CA TRP A 281 -21.07 13.78 3.26
C TRP A 281 -20.52 12.37 2.97
N GLY A 282 -21.00 11.71 1.92
CA GLY A 282 -20.42 10.45 1.44
C GLY A 282 -18.96 10.57 1.03
N ALA A 283 -18.56 11.70 0.45
CA ALA A 283 -17.15 11.95 0.12
C ALA A 283 -16.30 12.22 1.37
N VAL A 284 -16.86 12.90 2.39
CA VAL A 284 -16.21 13.09 3.70
C VAL A 284 -15.96 11.73 4.36
N VAL A 285 -16.98 10.88 4.44
CA VAL A 285 -16.88 9.53 5.01
C VAL A 285 -15.88 8.69 4.21
N GLY A 286 -15.99 8.66 2.88
CA GLY A 286 -15.08 7.89 2.01
C GLY A 286 -13.62 8.30 2.16
N THR A 287 -13.34 9.61 2.32
CA THR A 287 -11.98 10.11 2.58
C THR A 287 -11.49 9.68 3.97
N GLY A 288 -12.34 9.77 4.99
CA GLY A 288 -12.02 9.31 6.35
C GLY A 288 -11.75 7.81 6.41
N LEU A 289 -12.54 7.00 5.69
CA LEU A 289 -12.32 5.55 5.56
C LEU A 289 -11.01 5.22 4.85
N PHE A 290 -10.66 5.96 3.78
CA PHE A 290 -9.39 5.79 3.08
C PHE A 290 -8.21 6.12 3.99
N LEU A 291 -8.22 7.24 4.72
CA LEU A 291 -7.15 7.59 5.64
C LEU A 291 -7.08 6.61 6.82
N GLY A 292 -8.22 6.13 7.32
CA GLY A 292 -8.27 5.09 8.34
C GLY A 292 -7.65 3.78 7.86
N LEU A 293 -7.99 3.35 6.64
CA LEU A 293 -7.36 2.18 6.01
C LEU A 293 -5.83 2.38 5.89
N ALA A 294 -5.40 3.53 5.40
CA ALA A 294 -3.97 3.86 5.28
C ALA A 294 -3.27 3.80 6.64
N ALA A 295 -3.93 4.24 7.72
CA ALA A 295 -3.42 4.18 9.09
C ALA A 295 -3.18 2.75 9.58
N THR A 296 -3.99 1.81 9.14
CA THR A 296 -3.86 0.40 9.52
C THR A 296 -2.92 -0.40 8.61
N PHE A 297 -2.56 0.14 7.43
CA PHE A 297 -1.71 -0.55 6.45
C PHE A 297 -0.29 0.00 6.40
N TYR A 298 -0.10 1.33 6.28
CA TYR A 298 1.23 1.93 6.19
C TYR A 298 1.24 3.41 6.62
N THR A 299 1.91 3.70 7.72
CA THR A 299 1.91 5.02 8.37
C THR A 299 2.55 6.13 7.55
N LEU A 300 3.60 5.84 6.77
CA LEU A 300 4.23 6.86 5.93
C LEU A 300 3.25 7.40 4.88
N TYR A 301 2.55 6.50 4.20
CA TYR A 301 1.58 6.92 3.17
C TYR A 301 0.32 7.53 3.79
N LEU A 302 -0.09 7.10 5.00
CA LEU A 302 -1.06 7.85 5.78
C LEU A 302 -0.59 9.28 6.01
N GLY A 303 0.66 9.47 6.50
CA GLY A 303 1.21 10.79 6.80
C GLY A 303 1.15 11.73 5.60
N VAL A 304 1.60 11.26 4.44
CA VAL A 304 1.59 12.04 3.18
C VAL A 304 0.16 12.31 2.69
N ALA A 305 -0.72 11.31 2.72
CA ALA A 305 -2.12 11.48 2.32
C ALA A 305 -2.87 12.44 3.26
N ALA A 306 -2.67 12.32 4.57
CA ALA A 306 -3.25 13.23 5.56
C ALA A 306 -2.71 14.66 5.42
N PHE A 307 -1.41 14.81 5.13
CA PHE A 307 -0.79 16.10 4.83
C PHE A 307 -1.42 16.73 3.57
N ALA A 308 -1.57 15.96 2.48
CA ALA A 308 -2.24 16.43 1.27
C ALA A 308 -3.70 16.84 1.53
N VAL A 309 -4.48 16.05 2.26
CA VAL A 309 -5.88 16.36 2.63
C VAL A 309 -5.96 17.58 3.53
N THR A 310 -5.01 17.76 4.46
CA THR A 310 -4.92 18.95 5.30
C THR A 310 -4.64 20.19 4.47
N LEU A 311 -3.67 20.14 3.54
CA LEU A 311 -3.41 21.24 2.60
C LEU A 311 -4.66 21.58 1.77
N MET A 312 -5.40 20.56 1.30
CA MET A 312 -6.68 20.74 0.61
C MET A 312 -7.71 21.46 1.49
N GLY A 313 -7.83 21.07 2.76
CA GLY A 313 -8.76 21.69 3.72
C GLY A 313 -8.44 23.16 3.98
N LEU A 314 -7.16 23.47 4.19
CA LEU A 314 -6.68 24.85 4.38
C LEU A 314 -6.86 25.70 3.12
N LEU A 315 -6.54 25.15 1.95
CA LEU A 315 -6.76 25.81 0.67
C LEU A 315 -8.25 26.08 0.42
N ALA A 316 -9.12 25.10 0.69
CA ALA A 316 -10.57 25.25 0.54
C ALA A 316 -11.11 26.32 1.49
N ALA A 317 -10.63 26.36 2.74
CA ALA A 317 -10.99 27.41 3.72
C ALA A 317 -10.54 28.80 3.26
N PHE A 318 -9.31 28.93 2.76
CA PHE A 318 -8.79 30.17 2.19
C PHE A 318 -9.62 30.66 1.00
N LEU A 319 -9.92 29.76 0.05
CA LEU A 319 -10.74 30.09 -1.12
C LEU A 319 -12.17 30.50 -0.74
N ALA A 320 -12.77 29.85 0.26
CA ALA A 320 -14.09 30.21 0.78
C ALA A 320 -14.10 31.62 1.39
N VAL A 321 -13.08 31.98 2.18
CA VAL A 321 -12.91 33.32 2.76
C VAL A 321 -12.70 34.37 1.67
N ARG A 322 -11.87 34.05 0.65
CA ARG A 322 -11.62 34.94 -0.50
C ARG A 322 -12.91 35.18 -1.29
N ALA A 323 -13.67 34.15 -1.58
CA ALA A 323 -14.97 34.29 -2.26
C ALA A 323 -15.96 35.14 -1.46
N ALA A 324 -16.06 34.93 -0.13
CA ALA A 324 -16.90 35.73 0.75
C ALA A 324 -16.48 37.21 0.80
N LYS A 325 -15.17 37.50 0.69
CA LYS A 325 -14.69 38.90 0.57
C LYS A 325 -15.09 39.53 -0.77
N GLN A 326 -15.05 38.77 -1.86
CA GLN A 326 -15.40 39.27 -3.20
C GLN A 326 -16.88 39.55 -3.34
N THR A 327 -17.77 38.71 -2.78
CA THR A 327 -19.22 38.92 -2.80
C THR A 327 -19.66 40.14 -1.97
N ARG A 328 -18.85 40.61 -1.02
CA ARG A 328 -19.12 41.82 -0.22
C ARG A 328 -18.69 43.14 -0.86
N ARG A 329 -17.96 43.11 -1.98
CA ARG A 329 -17.65 44.32 -2.75
C ARG A 329 -18.93 44.77 -3.46
N PRO A 330 -19.42 46.02 -3.20
CA PRO A 330 -20.69 46.49 -3.76
C PRO A 330 -20.60 46.48 -5.29
N ARG A 331 -21.40 45.65 -5.93
CA ARG A 331 -21.74 45.84 -7.31
C ARG A 331 -22.78 46.97 -7.39
N ARG A 332 -22.57 47.94 -8.26
CA ARG A 332 -23.52 49.03 -8.48
C ARG A 332 -24.93 48.45 -8.70
N GLY A 333 -25.84 48.64 -7.74
CA GLY A 333 -27.26 48.35 -7.90
C GLY A 333 -27.91 47.25 -7.05
N THR A 334 -27.17 46.47 -6.23
CA THR A 334 -27.78 45.45 -5.36
C THR A 334 -27.15 45.45 -3.97
N ALA A 335 -27.90 45.92 -2.98
CA ALA A 335 -27.52 45.85 -1.59
C ALA A 335 -27.93 44.49 -1.00
N VAL A 336 -27.09 43.45 -1.17
CA VAL A 336 -27.20 42.25 -0.32
C VAL A 336 -26.14 42.40 0.79
N VAL A 337 -26.55 42.87 1.94
CA VAL A 337 -25.70 42.96 3.12
C VAL A 337 -25.60 41.57 3.75
N ALA A 338 -24.59 40.78 3.37
CA ALA A 338 -24.24 39.59 4.11
C ALA A 338 -23.70 39.98 5.49
N THR A 339 -24.54 39.85 6.52
CA THR A 339 -24.22 40.13 7.92
C THR A 339 -23.40 39.00 8.54
N GLY A 340 -22.27 39.31 9.14
CA GLY A 340 -21.43 38.31 9.86
C GLY A 340 -19.94 38.34 9.45
N PRO A 341 -19.00 37.88 10.27
CA PRO A 341 -17.58 37.94 9.98
C PRO A 341 -17.19 37.00 8.85
N VAL A 342 -16.34 37.46 7.91
CA VAL A 342 -15.93 36.76 6.67
C VAL A 342 -15.23 35.42 6.97
N TRP A 343 -14.54 35.32 8.11
CA TRP A 343 -13.82 34.11 8.51
C TRP A 343 -14.77 32.92 8.72
N ARG A 344 -16.07 33.14 9.03
CA ARG A 344 -17.06 32.04 9.16
C ARG A 344 -17.20 31.21 7.89
N ALA A 345 -16.85 31.76 6.74
CA ALA A 345 -16.83 31.01 5.49
C ALA A 345 -15.79 29.86 5.48
N ALA A 346 -14.78 29.90 6.36
CA ALA A 346 -13.80 28.83 6.54
C ALA A 346 -14.35 27.63 7.34
N LEU A 347 -15.39 27.81 8.16
CA LEU A 347 -15.88 26.78 9.08
C LEU A 347 -16.35 25.50 8.37
N PRO A 348 -17.16 25.53 7.28
CA PRO A 348 -17.62 24.31 6.65
C PRO A 348 -16.49 23.38 6.16
N PRO A 349 -15.47 23.83 5.41
CA PRO A 349 -14.36 22.97 5.03
C PRO A 349 -13.55 22.46 6.22
N LEU A 350 -13.34 23.29 7.28
CA LEU A 350 -12.62 22.86 8.48
C LEU A 350 -13.39 21.84 9.31
N VAL A 351 -14.70 21.98 9.44
CA VAL A 351 -15.56 20.96 10.11
C VAL A 351 -15.51 19.65 9.35
N ARG A 352 -15.56 19.67 8.03
CA ARG A 352 -15.45 18.43 7.22
C ARG A 352 -14.08 17.79 7.36
N LEU A 353 -13.01 18.60 7.38
CA LEU A 353 -11.65 18.10 7.63
C LEU A 353 -11.57 17.44 9.02
N LEU A 354 -12.17 18.05 10.05
CA LEU A 354 -12.23 17.48 11.39
C LEU A 354 -12.98 16.12 11.38
N VAL A 355 -14.13 16.04 10.70
CA VAL A 355 -14.89 14.77 10.61
C VAL A 355 -14.07 13.69 9.88
N ILE A 356 -13.36 14.05 8.80
CA ILE A 356 -12.43 13.13 8.12
C ILE A 356 -11.37 12.61 9.10
N ALA A 357 -10.75 13.50 9.88
CA ALA A 357 -9.73 13.15 10.86
C ALA A 357 -10.27 12.24 11.98
N VAL A 358 -11.48 12.53 12.48
CA VAL A 358 -12.14 11.70 13.51
C VAL A 358 -12.43 10.29 12.99
N ILE A 359 -12.99 10.17 11.79
CA ILE A 359 -13.25 8.84 11.19
C ILE A 359 -11.94 8.07 11.01
N ALA A 360 -10.90 8.71 10.49
CA ALA A 360 -9.59 8.08 10.32
C ALA A 360 -8.99 7.65 11.66
N ALA A 361 -9.06 8.50 12.68
CA ALA A 361 -8.55 8.22 14.03
C ALA A 361 -9.29 7.05 14.71
N LEU A 362 -10.61 6.96 14.56
CA LEU A 362 -11.40 5.85 15.12
C LEU A 362 -11.01 4.50 14.50
N ILE A 363 -10.73 4.46 13.20
CA ILE A 363 -10.26 3.24 12.53
C ILE A 363 -8.81 2.93 12.95
N ALA A 364 -7.95 3.94 12.97
CA ALA A 364 -6.56 3.80 13.41
C ALA A 364 -6.47 3.27 14.85
N ALA A 365 -7.35 3.72 15.73
CA ALA A 365 -7.35 3.34 17.14
C ALA A 365 -7.45 1.81 17.34
N VAL A 366 -8.12 1.08 16.45
CA VAL A 366 -8.22 -0.38 16.53
C VAL A 366 -6.83 -1.05 16.56
N VAL A 367 -5.90 -0.55 15.76
CA VAL A 367 -4.54 -1.11 15.62
C VAL A 367 -3.56 -0.41 16.55
N TRP A 368 -3.70 0.91 16.73
CA TRP A 368 -2.69 1.73 17.40
C TRP A 368 -2.87 1.86 18.92
N THR A 369 -4.08 1.64 19.46
CA THR A 369 -4.34 1.81 20.90
C THR A 369 -3.41 0.96 21.77
N PRO A 370 -3.15 -0.34 21.49
CA PRO A 370 -2.29 -1.14 22.37
C PRO A 370 -0.88 -0.54 22.52
N VAL A 371 -0.23 -0.20 21.39
CA VAL A 371 1.14 0.34 21.42
C VAL A 371 1.17 1.75 22.02
N LEU A 372 0.16 2.60 21.76
CA LEU A 372 0.10 3.95 22.34
C LEU A 372 -0.05 3.89 23.87
N VAL A 373 -0.88 2.98 24.37
CA VAL A 373 -1.03 2.77 25.83
C VAL A 373 0.28 2.30 26.43
N GLU A 374 0.96 1.35 25.79
CA GLU A 374 2.24 0.84 26.29
C GLU A 374 3.34 1.92 26.22
N MET A 375 3.39 2.72 25.15
CA MET A 375 4.30 3.86 25.05
C MET A 375 4.12 4.91 26.14
N LEU A 376 2.91 5.05 26.71
CA LEU A 376 2.63 5.97 27.80
C LEU A 376 3.00 5.37 29.18
N ARG A 377 3.02 4.04 29.28
CA ARG A 377 3.32 3.31 30.54
C ARG A 377 4.79 2.95 30.68
N SER A 378 5.44 2.64 29.57
CA SER A 378 6.82 2.19 29.55
C SER A 378 7.79 3.32 29.85
N THR A 379 8.77 3.03 30.71
CA THR A 379 9.94 3.88 30.97
C THR A 379 11.15 3.47 30.12
N THR A 380 11.04 2.43 29.31
CA THR A 380 12.10 1.92 28.44
C THR A 380 12.51 2.99 27.43
N PRO A 381 13.80 3.27 27.24
CA PRO A 381 14.28 4.17 26.20
C PRO A 381 13.78 3.68 24.84
N ARG A 382 13.15 4.57 24.08
CA ARG A 382 12.68 4.23 22.74
C ARG A 382 13.89 4.03 21.84
N SER A 383 14.00 2.86 21.26
CA SER A 383 14.94 2.55 20.20
C SER A 383 14.16 2.37 18.88
N GLY A 384 14.80 2.59 17.79
CA GLY A 384 14.17 2.45 16.48
C GLY A 384 14.83 3.41 15.52
N THR A 385 15.43 2.88 14.51
CA THR A 385 16.42 3.61 13.73
C THR A 385 16.11 3.63 12.25
N ALA A 386 14.88 3.17 11.87
CA ALA A 386 14.41 3.29 10.48
C ALA A 386 14.53 4.73 9.95
N LEU A 387 14.36 5.72 10.84
CA LEU A 387 14.47 7.14 10.51
C LEU A 387 15.92 7.64 10.33
N HIS A 388 16.94 6.81 10.58
CA HIS A 388 18.34 7.13 10.30
C HIS A 388 18.77 6.74 8.87
N TYR A 389 17.95 5.96 8.15
CA TYR A 389 18.30 5.51 6.81
C TYR A 389 18.06 6.61 5.77
N LEU A 390 19.13 7.02 5.10
CA LEU A 390 19.10 8.03 4.05
C LEU A 390 19.86 7.52 2.80
N PRO A 391 19.18 6.80 1.90
CA PRO A 391 19.77 6.44 0.63
C PRO A 391 19.86 7.67 -0.29
N ARG A 392 20.66 7.57 -1.36
CA ARG A 392 20.84 8.63 -2.35
C ARG A 392 19.51 9.22 -2.83
N ALA A 393 18.53 8.38 -3.12
CA ALA A 393 17.19 8.80 -3.55
C ALA A 393 16.45 9.68 -2.51
N GLY A 394 16.82 9.63 -1.22
CA GLY A 394 16.29 10.51 -0.17
C GLY A 394 16.96 11.88 -0.12
N ALA A 395 18.10 12.05 -0.79
CA ALA A 395 18.86 13.29 -0.86
C ALA A 395 18.61 14.09 -2.16
N GLU A 396 17.81 13.56 -3.08
CA GLU A 396 17.53 14.15 -4.40
C GLU A 396 16.01 14.35 -4.56
N LEU A 397 15.61 15.39 -5.32
CA LEU A 397 14.20 15.56 -5.71
C LEU A 397 13.90 14.63 -6.87
N PRO A 398 12.87 13.77 -6.77
CA PRO A 398 12.46 12.92 -7.87
C PRO A 398 11.79 13.77 -8.98
N LEU A 399 12.38 13.79 -10.17
CA LEU A 399 11.89 14.54 -11.33
C LEU A 399 11.63 13.58 -12.52
N PRO A 400 10.69 12.63 -12.40
CA PRO A 400 10.47 11.60 -13.42
C PRO A 400 10.02 12.16 -14.77
N MET A 401 9.46 13.37 -14.81
CA MET A 401 9.09 14.06 -16.05
C MET A 401 10.27 14.48 -16.93
N LEU A 402 11.50 14.39 -16.40
CA LEU A 402 12.73 14.71 -17.15
C LEU A 402 13.44 13.45 -17.66
N GLU A 403 12.93 12.25 -17.32
CA GLU A 403 13.50 11.00 -17.79
C GLU A 403 13.07 10.69 -19.22
N PHE A 404 14.01 10.21 -20.03
CA PHE A 404 13.72 9.82 -21.42
C PHE A 404 13.20 8.38 -21.49
N SER A 405 11.94 8.21 -21.07
CA SER A 405 11.22 6.93 -21.02
C SER A 405 9.73 7.12 -21.32
N LEU A 406 9.00 6.03 -21.57
CA LEU A 406 7.54 6.10 -21.73
C LEU A 406 6.85 6.64 -20.46
N LEU A 407 7.35 6.26 -19.31
CA LEU A 407 6.85 6.77 -18.03
C LEU A 407 7.18 8.25 -17.87
N GLY A 408 8.41 8.66 -18.18
CA GLY A 408 8.81 10.06 -18.13
C GLY A 408 7.95 10.93 -19.05
N ALA A 409 7.68 10.48 -20.26
CA ALA A 409 6.76 11.16 -21.18
C ALA A 409 5.34 11.28 -20.62
N LEU A 410 4.81 10.22 -19.99
CA LEU A 410 3.50 10.23 -19.35
C LEU A 410 3.49 11.20 -18.15
N CYS A 411 4.54 11.21 -17.31
CA CYS A 411 4.72 12.14 -16.21
C CYS A 411 4.82 13.59 -16.69
N LEU A 412 5.52 13.84 -17.82
CA LEU A 412 5.62 15.17 -18.43
C LEU A 412 4.24 15.68 -18.90
N ILE A 413 3.48 14.85 -19.63
CA ILE A 413 2.11 15.16 -20.03
C ILE A 413 1.25 15.46 -18.80
N GLY A 414 1.40 14.66 -17.73
CA GLY A 414 0.71 14.85 -16.46
C GLY A 414 1.05 16.19 -15.82
N THR A 415 2.32 16.53 -15.74
CA THR A 415 2.80 17.80 -15.17
C THR A 415 2.25 18.99 -15.95
N ILE A 416 2.34 18.96 -17.28
CA ILE A 416 1.76 20.01 -18.15
C ILE A 416 0.27 20.13 -17.94
N TRP A 417 -0.45 19.00 -17.89
CA TRP A 417 -1.90 19.01 -17.67
C TRP A 417 -2.28 19.58 -16.30
N LEU A 418 -1.55 19.22 -15.25
CA LEU A 418 -1.77 19.77 -13.88
C LEU A 418 -1.63 21.29 -13.88
N VAL A 419 -0.59 21.83 -14.52
CA VAL A 419 -0.35 23.28 -14.59
C VAL A 419 -1.43 23.99 -15.42
N VAL A 420 -1.68 23.52 -16.65
CA VAL A 420 -2.64 24.15 -17.57
C VAL A 420 -4.07 24.10 -17.03
N ARG A 421 -4.42 23.00 -16.35
CA ARG A 421 -5.80 22.79 -15.82
C ARG A 421 -5.97 23.19 -14.36
N ALA A 422 -4.94 23.72 -13.69
CA ALA A 422 -4.97 24.11 -12.28
C ALA A 422 -6.16 25.02 -11.91
N SER A 423 -6.50 25.99 -12.78
CA SER A 423 -7.58 26.95 -12.53
C SER A 423 -8.96 26.44 -12.92
N SER A 424 -9.06 25.41 -13.80
CA SER A 424 -10.31 25.03 -14.46
C SER A 424 -10.80 23.61 -14.14
N SER A 425 -9.94 22.73 -13.58
CA SER A 425 -10.29 21.33 -13.33
C SER A 425 -10.10 20.95 -11.86
N ARG A 426 -11.19 20.54 -11.20
CA ARG A 426 -11.13 20.03 -9.80
C ARG A 426 -10.23 18.81 -9.67
N ARG A 427 -10.13 17.96 -10.70
CA ARG A 427 -9.24 16.79 -10.73
C ARG A 427 -7.78 17.21 -10.76
N ALA A 428 -7.46 18.21 -11.61
CA ALA A 428 -6.11 18.77 -11.68
C ALA A 428 -5.71 19.43 -10.34
N GLN A 429 -6.62 20.16 -9.70
CA GLN A 429 -6.40 20.74 -8.37
C GLN A 429 -6.10 19.65 -7.32
N ALA A 430 -6.92 18.60 -7.27
CA ALA A 430 -6.75 17.51 -6.31
C ALA A 430 -5.42 16.77 -6.49
N LEU A 431 -5.13 16.32 -7.72
CA LEU A 431 -3.89 15.61 -8.02
C LEU A 431 -2.67 16.53 -7.88
N GLY A 432 -2.80 17.81 -8.29
CA GLY A 432 -1.74 18.81 -8.14
C GLY A 432 -1.38 19.09 -6.69
N VAL A 433 -2.37 19.20 -5.78
CA VAL A 433 -2.11 19.32 -4.35
C VAL A 433 -1.45 18.05 -3.80
N GLY A 434 -1.84 16.86 -4.29
CA GLY A 434 -1.19 15.60 -3.93
C GLY A 434 0.29 15.56 -4.34
N VAL A 435 0.60 15.92 -5.58
CA VAL A 435 1.98 16.01 -6.09
C VAL A 435 2.78 17.06 -5.31
N LEU A 436 2.21 18.24 -5.07
CA LEU A 436 2.84 19.30 -4.28
C LEU A 436 3.12 18.83 -2.84
N ALA A 437 2.18 18.11 -2.23
CA ALA A 437 2.35 17.57 -0.87
C ALA A 437 3.54 16.60 -0.81
N ILE A 438 3.72 15.73 -1.81
CA ILE A 438 4.87 14.82 -1.86
C ILE A 438 6.18 15.62 -1.99
N TYR A 439 6.27 16.60 -2.88
CA TYR A 439 7.48 17.43 -2.98
C TYR A 439 7.78 18.23 -1.71
N LEU A 440 6.76 18.80 -1.07
CA LEU A 440 6.93 19.50 0.21
C LEU A 440 7.40 18.54 1.31
N TRP A 441 6.86 17.30 1.35
CA TRP A 441 7.29 16.26 2.28
C TRP A 441 8.77 15.86 2.02
N THR A 442 9.15 15.72 0.76
CA THR A 442 10.53 15.41 0.37
C THR A 442 11.50 16.51 0.81
N LEU A 443 11.16 17.77 0.56
CA LEU A 443 11.97 18.91 1.02
C LEU A 443 12.04 18.97 2.56
N LEU A 444 10.93 18.71 3.24
CA LEU A 444 10.90 18.63 4.70
C LEU A 444 11.76 17.47 5.21
N SER A 445 11.71 16.30 4.55
CA SER A 445 12.56 15.15 4.86
C SER A 445 14.05 15.50 4.76
N MET A 446 14.44 16.19 3.69
CA MET A 446 15.81 16.67 3.52
C MET A 446 16.21 17.67 4.61
N LEU A 447 15.30 18.57 4.99
CA LEU A 447 15.58 19.58 6.02
C LEU A 447 15.82 18.95 7.39
N VAL A 448 15.01 17.94 7.78
CA VAL A 448 15.14 17.31 9.10
C VAL A 448 16.38 16.41 9.22
N THR A 449 17.12 16.14 8.13
CA THR A 449 18.43 15.48 8.21
C THR A 449 19.43 16.29 9.02
N ALA A 450 19.27 17.61 9.07
CA ALA A 450 20.05 18.46 9.96
C ALA A 450 19.84 18.17 11.46
N ALA A 451 18.71 17.55 11.81
CA ALA A 451 18.39 17.08 13.16
C ALA A 451 18.74 15.57 13.36
N GLY A 452 19.45 14.95 12.42
CA GLY A 452 19.87 13.56 12.50
C GLY A 452 18.74 12.54 12.25
N THR A 453 17.68 12.93 11.54
CA THR A 453 16.53 12.06 11.22
C THR A 453 16.03 12.30 9.81
N THR A 454 15.18 11.40 9.28
CA THR A 454 14.54 11.54 7.97
C THR A 454 13.04 11.31 8.07
N LEU A 455 12.29 11.75 7.06
CA LEU A 455 10.88 11.40 6.88
C LEU A 455 10.68 10.36 5.77
N LEU A 456 11.71 9.58 5.47
CA LEU A 456 11.71 8.45 4.52
C LEU A 456 11.18 8.83 3.13
N SER A 457 11.53 10.01 2.63
CA SER A 457 11.02 10.55 1.36
C SER A 457 11.35 9.69 0.14
N PHE A 458 12.42 8.91 0.16
CA PHE A 458 12.78 7.98 -0.91
C PHE A 458 11.72 6.91 -1.18
N ARG A 459 10.88 6.60 -0.20
CA ARG A 459 9.73 5.67 -0.37
C ARG A 459 8.51 6.32 -1.03
N LEU A 460 8.55 7.62 -1.35
CA LEU A 460 7.43 8.35 -1.95
C LEU A 460 7.45 8.37 -3.49
N GLU A 461 8.40 7.72 -4.11
CA GLU A 461 8.50 7.63 -5.56
C GLU A 461 7.25 6.97 -6.17
N ALA A 462 6.84 5.82 -5.66
CA ALA A 462 5.68 5.10 -6.17
C ALA A 462 4.36 5.89 -6.11
N PRO A 463 3.97 6.53 -4.99
CA PRO A 463 2.79 7.40 -4.97
C PRO A 463 2.94 8.64 -5.86
N LEU A 464 4.13 9.23 -6.00
CA LEU A 464 4.38 10.34 -6.94
C LEU A 464 4.13 9.91 -8.39
N LEU A 465 4.72 8.79 -8.79
CA LEU A 465 4.55 8.22 -10.13
C LEU A 465 3.09 7.87 -10.43
N ALA A 466 2.37 7.28 -9.47
CA ALA A 466 0.95 6.97 -9.63
C ALA A 466 0.09 8.23 -9.83
N LEU A 467 0.36 9.32 -9.09
CA LEU A 467 -0.34 10.60 -9.25
C LEU A 467 -0.02 11.25 -10.59
N LEU A 468 1.26 11.28 -11.00
CA LEU A 468 1.68 11.86 -12.27
C LEU A 468 1.19 11.04 -13.46
N ALA A 469 1.22 9.71 -13.40
CA ALA A 469 0.66 8.85 -14.44
C ALA A 469 -0.87 9.00 -14.57
N THR A 470 -1.57 9.13 -13.45
CA THR A 470 -3.01 9.45 -13.43
C THR A 470 -3.29 10.79 -14.14
N ALA A 471 -2.52 11.83 -13.79
CA ALA A 471 -2.60 13.14 -14.44
C ALA A 471 -2.23 13.06 -15.93
N GLY A 472 -1.20 12.25 -16.26
CA GLY A 472 -0.77 11.97 -17.62
C GLY A 472 -1.85 11.31 -18.47
N ALA A 473 -2.57 10.34 -17.91
CA ALA A 473 -3.70 9.71 -18.57
C ALA A 473 -4.83 10.73 -18.87
N PHE A 474 -5.15 11.62 -17.91
CA PHE A 474 -6.09 12.72 -18.17
C PHE A 474 -5.55 13.68 -19.22
N GLY A 475 -4.29 14.08 -19.14
CA GLY A 475 -3.64 14.98 -20.08
C GLY A 475 -3.62 14.41 -21.49
N PHE A 476 -3.31 13.13 -21.63
CA PHE A 476 -3.33 12.45 -22.93
C PHE A 476 -4.74 12.42 -23.55
N VAL A 477 -5.75 12.05 -22.77
CA VAL A 477 -7.14 11.98 -23.30
C VAL A 477 -7.68 13.36 -23.63
N GLU A 478 -7.45 14.37 -22.79
CA GLU A 478 -7.89 15.75 -23.06
C GLU A 478 -7.10 16.39 -24.21
N GLY A 479 -5.78 16.17 -24.27
CA GLY A 479 -4.91 16.65 -25.34
C GLY A 479 -5.24 16.03 -26.69
N ALA A 480 -5.46 14.71 -26.72
CA ALA A 480 -5.90 14.00 -27.93
C ALA A 480 -7.26 14.51 -28.43
N ARG A 481 -8.20 14.82 -27.52
CA ARG A 481 -9.48 15.42 -27.87
C ARG A 481 -9.32 16.83 -28.42
N ALA A 482 -8.48 17.65 -27.80
CA ALA A 482 -8.20 19.01 -28.29
C ALA A 482 -7.55 18.99 -29.69
N ALA A 483 -6.58 18.11 -29.90
CA ALA A 483 -5.94 17.92 -31.21
C ALA A 483 -6.95 17.43 -32.27
N TYR A 484 -7.82 16.48 -31.92
CA TYR A 484 -8.89 16.01 -32.79
C TYR A 484 -9.80 17.15 -33.28
N GLN A 485 -10.19 18.03 -32.34
CA GLN A 485 -11.00 19.21 -32.69
C GLN A 485 -10.21 20.22 -33.54
N ALA A 486 -8.93 20.45 -33.24
CA ALA A 486 -8.07 21.36 -33.98
C ALA A 486 -7.81 20.91 -35.45
N PHE A 487 -7.83 19.60 -35.71
CA PHE A 487 -7.64 19.01 -37.02
C PHE A 487 -8.96 18.79 -37.80
N ASN A 488 -10.06 19.46 -37.42
CA ASN A 488 -11.40 19.31 -38.03
C ASN A 488 -11.97 17.89 -37.97
N GLU A 489 -11.74 17.20 -36.85
CA GLU A 489 -12.37 15.93 -36.46
C GLU A 489 -12.21 14.74 -37.44
N PRO A 490 -10.98 14.43 -37.94
CA PRO A 490 -10.81 13.31 -38.86
C PRO A 490 -10.93 11.97 -38.11
N GLU A 491 -11.82 11.07 -38.57
CA GLU A 491 -12.01 9.75 -37.92
C GLU A 491 -10.73 8.92 -37.83
N ARG A 492 -9.88 9.01 -38.87
CA ARG A 492 -8.57 8.32 -38.89
C ARG A 492 -7.66 8.75 -37.75
N PHE A 493 -7.71 10.01 -37.31
CA PHE A 493 -6.95 10.50 -36.18
C PHE A 493 -7.38 9.85 -34.87
N ARG A 494 -8.68 9.68 -34.64
CA ARG A 494 -9.21 8.99 -33.45
C ARG A 494 -8.71 7.55 -33.35
N VAL A 495 -8.75 6.84 -34.50
CA VAL A 495 -8.26 5.44 -34.56
C VAL A 495 -6.75 5.39 -34.31
N ALA A 496 -5.97 6.27 -34.95
CA ALA A 496 -4.53 6.34 -34.78
C ALA A 496 -4.14 6.60 -33.32
N VAL A 497 -4.77 7.58 -32.66
CA VAL A 497 -4.52 7.88 -31.23
C VAL A 497 -4.89 6.70 -30.33
N ALA A 498 -6.01 6.03 -30.60
CA ALA A 498 -6.41 4.85 -29.83
C ALA A 498 -5.40 3.69 -29.98
N VAL A 499 -4.93 3.46 -31.21
CA VAL A 499 -3.89 2.44 -31.48
C VAL A 499 -2.58 2.78 -30.76
N VAL A 500 -2.10 4.01 -30.87
CA VAL A 500 -0.88 4.48 -30.18
C VAL A 500 -1.02 4.34 -28.67
N ALA A 501 -2.18 4.69 -28.09
CA ALA A 501 -2.43 4.54 -26.66
C ALA A 501 -2.37 3.07 -26.21
N VAL A 502 -2.99 2.16 -26.97
CA VAL A 502 -2.98 0.72 -26.65
C VAL A 502 -1.56 0.14 -26.80
N LEU A 503 -0.86 0.49 -27.88
CA LEU A 503 0.52 0.03 -28.10
C LEU A 503 1.48 0.55 -27.02
N GLY A 504 1.37 1.82 -26.64
CA GLY A 504 2.16 2.41 -25.56
C GLY A 504 1.87 1.75 -24.19
N ALA A 505 0.59 1.49 -23.91
CA ALA A 505 0.19 0.79 -22.69
C ALA A 505 0.72 -0.66 -22.65
N LEU A 506 0.66 -1.38 -23.77
CA LEU A 506 1.21 -2.74 -23.87
C LEU A 506 2.75 -2.73 -23.79
N ALA A 507 3.43 -1.78 -24.44
CA ALA A 507 4.88 -1.64 -24.33
C ALA A 507 5.31 -1.43 -22.88
N PHE A 508 4.65 -0.54 -22.15
CA PHE A 508 4.91 -0.34 -20.72
C PHE A 508 4.58 -1.58 -19.89
N ALA A 509 3.44 -2.24 -20.15
CA ALA A 509 3.03 -3.43 -19.43
C ALA A 509 4.05 -4.59 -19.57
N GLN A 510 4.62 -4.77 -20.76
CA GLN A 510 5.65 -5.79 -21.02
C GLN A 510 6.96 -5.51 -20.29
N ASP A 511 7.22 -4.26 -19.96
CA ASP A 511 8.45 -3.86 -19.27
C ASP A 511 8.35 -4.06 -17.75
N ILE A 512 7.14 -4.16 -17.18
CA ILE A 512 6.94 -4.34 -15.73
C ILE A 512 7.75 -5.52 -15.15
N PRO A 513 7.72 -6.75 -15.70
CA PRO A 513 8.55 -7.83 -15.20
C PRO A 513 10.07 -7.59 -15.33
N HIS A 514 10.50 -6.72 -16.23
CA HIS A 514 11.89 -6.31 -16.35
C HIS A 514 12.28 -5.33 -15.25
N VAL A 515 11.43 -4.36 -14.95
CA VAL A 515 11.59 -3.45 -13.81
C VAL A 515 11.70 -4.23 -12.50
N LEU A 516 10.90 -5.31 -12.35
CA LEU A 516 10.88 -6.18 -11.17
C LEU A 516 11.88 -7.35 -11.23
N ALA A 517 12.83 -7.34 -12.19
CA ALA A 517 13.73 -8.48 -12.38
C ALA A 517 14.60 -8.80 -11.14
N PRO A 518 15.14 -7.84 -10.37
CA PRO A 518 15.88 -8.12 -9.14
C PRO A 518 15.01 -8.84 -8.09
N GLU A 519 13.78 -8.37 -7.88
CA GLU A 519 12.83 -8.88 -6.90
C GLU A 519 12.35 -10.29 -7.28
N ILE A 520 12.11 -10.53 -8.57
CA ILE A 520 11.76 -11.85 -9.12
C ILE A 520 12.95 -12.79 -8.96
N THR A 521 14.17 -12.34 -9.27
CA THR A 521 15.38 -13.15 -9.14
C THR A 521 15.57 -13.63 -7.71
N THR A 522 15.42 -12.74 -6.74
CA THR A 522 15.52 -13.09 -5.31
C THR A 522 14.47 -14.15 -4.93
N ALA A 523 13.22 -14.00 -5.39
CA ALA A 523 12.17 -14.97 -5.13
C ALA A 523 12.46 -16.37 -5.73
N TYR A 524 13.27 -16.46 -6.80
CA TYR A 524 13.69 -17.73 -7.39
C TYR A 524 14.91 -18.35 -6.71
N THR A 525 15.76 -17.53 -6.12
CA THR A 525 17.05 -17.96 -5.54
C THR A 525 16.99 -18.20 -4.05
N ASP A 526 16.03 -17.61 -3.35
CA ASP A 526 15.81 -17.87 -1.94
C ASP A 526 15.24 -19.29 -1.73
N THR A 527 15.62 -19.90 -0.60
CA THR A 527 15.07 -21.18 -0.16
C THR A 527 13.75 -20.92 0.55
N ASP A 528 12.69 -21.59 0.15
CA ASP A 528 11.37 -21.46 0.74
C ASP A 528 11.21 -22.26 2.04
N GLY A 529 10.01 -22.18 2.66
CA GLY A 529 9.72 -22.88 3.91
C GLY A 529 9.62 -24.41 3.78
N ASP A 530 9.59 -24.95 2.56
CA ASP A 530 9.71 -26.38 2.28
C ASP A 530 11.16 -26.84 2.12
N GLY A 531 12.10 -25.90 2.13
CA GLY A 531 13.51 -26.17 1.94
C GLY A 531 13.92 -26.29 0.47
N GLU A 532 13.12 -25.74 -0.45
CA GLU A 532 13.36 -25.80 -1.89
C GLU A 532 13.67 -24.42 -2.46
N ARG A 533 14.33 -24.43 -3.63
CA ARG A 533 14.54 -23.23 -4.46
C ARG A 533 13.84 -23.39 -5.80
N ALA A 534 13.20 -22.35 -6.27
CA ALA A 534 12.52 -22.39 -7.57
C ALA A 534 13.49 -22.55 -8.75
N ASP A 535 14.74 -22.11 -8.62
CA ASP A 535 15.80 -22.30 -9.63
C ASP A 535 16.43 -23.72 -9.64
N LYS A 536 15.92 -24.63 -8.80
CA LYS A 536 16.37 -26.04 -8.67
C LYS A 536 17.86 -26.21 -8.32
N ARG A 537 18.52 -25.16 -7.86
CA ARG A 537 19.88 -25.23 -7.31
C ARG A 537 19.84 -25.78 -5.88
N PRO A 538 20.99 -26.25 -5.35
CA PRO A 538 21.05 -26.68 -3.96
C PRO A 538 20.51 -25.60 -3.01
N PRO A 539 19.61 -25.98 -2.08
CA PRO A 539 19.02 -25.02 -1.16
C PRO A 539 20.05 -24.52 -0.14
N GLY A 540 19.76 -23.37 0.46
CA GLY A 540 20.51 -22.82 1.59
C GLY A 540 20.19 -23.51 2.91
N ALA A 541 20.67 -22.93 3.98
CA ALA A 541 20.50 -23.46 5.34
C ALA A 541 19.02 -23.57 5.77
N ALA A 542 18.12 -22.81 5.18
CA ALA A 542 16.68 -22.88 5.47
C ALA A 542 16.08 -24.28 5.15
N SER A 543 16.75 -25.11 4.34
CA SER A 543 16.34 -26.50 4.11
C SER A 543 16.28 -27.37 5.37
N TYR A 544 16.98 -26.99 6.42
CA TYR A 544 16.98 -27.68 7.71
C TYR A 544 15.89 -27.18 8.68
N TYR A 545 15.19 -26.11 8.34
CA TYR A 545 14.25 -25.47 9.28
C TYR A 545 13.08 -26.37 9.67
N ARG A 546 12.63 -27.25 8.78
CA ARG A 546 11.58 -28.24 9.10
C ARG A 546 12.05 -29.23 10.18
N GLU A 547 13.27 -29.70 10.09
CA GLU A 547 13.87 -30.59 11.08
C GLU A 547 14.10 -29.87 12.42
N ILE A 548 14.55 -28.60 12.38
CA ILE A 548 14.71 -27.75 13.55
C ILE A 548 13.37 -27.51 14.23
N ASP A 549 12.32 -27.20 13.48
CA ASP A 549 10.97 -27.02 14.03
C ASP A 549 10.45 -28.28 14.72
N ALA A 550 10.65 -29.45 14.11
CA ALA A 550 10.25 -30.73 14.66
C ALA A 550 10.98 -31.03 15.99
N ALA A 551 12.32 -30.87 15.99
CA ALA A 551 13.14 -31.06 17.18
C ALA A 551 12.80 -30.08 18.29
N LEU A 552 12.58 -28.81 17.96
CA LEU A 552 12.23 -27.77 18.93
C LEU A 552 10.88 -28.06 19.62
N ARG A 553 9.87 -28.46 18.86
CA ARG A 553 8.57 -28.87 19.41
C ARG A 553 8.63 -30.12 20.27
N GLU A 554 9.41 -31.11 19.85
CA GLU A 554 9.62 -32.33 20.61
C GLU A 554 10.32 -32.07 21.94
N GLN A 555 11.37 -31.25 21.92
CA GLN A 555 12.20 -31.01 23.10
C GLN A 555 11.57 -30.05 24.10
N THR A 556 10.83 -29.04 23.65
CA THR A 556 10.16 -28.06 24.52
C THR A 556 8.77 -28.50 24.97
N GLY A 557 8.07 -29.30 24.16
CA GLY A 557 6.67 -29.66 24.38
C GLY A 557 5.70 -28.47 24.33
N ARG A 558 6.15 -27.30 23.90
CA ARG A 558 5.38 -26.03 23.89
C ARG A 558 4.88 -25.69 22.50
N PRO A 559 3.74 -24.96 22.39
CA PRO A 559 3.30 -24.34 21.14
C PRO A 559 4.36 -23.33 20.62
N ARG A 560 4.37 -23.13 19.29
CA ARG A 560 5.29 -22.18 18.66
C ARG A 560 5.09 -20.74 19.15
N ASP A 561 3.84 -20.31 19.31
CA ASP A 561 3.45 -18.96 19.76
C ASP A 561 3.62 -18.75 21.29
N GLU A 562 4.16 -19.75 21.99
CA GLU A 562 4.56 -19.67 23.39
C GLU A 562 6.07 -19.87 23.58
N THR A 563 6.84 -20.03 22.52
CA THR A 563 8.28 -20.33 22.57
C THR A 563 9.09 -19.15 22.03
N VAL A 564 10.11 -18.73 22.80
CA VAL A 564 11.06 -17.68 22.42
C VAL A 564 12.37 -18.31 21.97
N VAL A 565 12.82 -17.94 20.77
CA VAL A 565 14.06 -18.46 20.17
C VAL A 565 15.08 -17.32 20.02
N LEU A 566 16.28 -17.49 20.55
CA LEU A 566 17.41 -16.62 20.24
C LEU A 566 18.12 -17.15 18.99
N THR A 567 18.02 -16.44 17.89
CA THR A 567 18.68 -16.78 16.62
C THR A 567 19.12 -15.53 15.88
N ALA A 568 20.15 -15.67 15.06
CA ALA A 568 20.52 -14.69 14.03
C ALA A 568 20.03 -15.09 12.64
N ASP A 569 19.48 -16.30 12.50
CA ASP A 569 18.80 -16.80 11.30
C ASP A 569 17.29 -16.49 11.40
N THR A 570 16.96 -15.19 11.37
CA THR A 570 15.61 -14.67 11.60
C THR A 570 14.60 -15.12 10.53
N THR A 571 15.07 -15.56 9.36
CA THR A 571 14.25 -16.22 8.34
C THR A 571 13.51 -17.45 8.88
N PHE A 572 14.04 -18.11 9.91
CA PHE A 572 13.34 -19.20 10.62
C PHE A 572 12.02 -18.71 11.22
N LEU A 573 12.00 -17.50 11.78
CA LEU A 573 10.80 -16.88 12.36
C LEU A 573 9.79 -16.43 11.27
N ALA A 574 10.27 -16.17 10.06
CA ALA A 574 9.39 -15.85 8.94
C ALA A 574 8.57 -17.06 8.48
N PHE A 575 9.09 -18.27 8.62
CA PHE A 575 8.39 -19.50 8.24
C PHE A 575 7.59 -20.12 9.39
N TYR A 576 8.07 -19.99 10.63
CA TYR A 576 7.43 -20.57 11.81
C TYR A 576 7.14 -19.48 12.86
N PRO A 577 5.94 -19.47 13.48
CA PRO A 577 5.50 -18.39 14.35
C PRO A 577 6.10 -18.47 15.78
N TYR A 578 7.41 -18.70 15.88
CA TYR A 578 8.15 -18.55 17.14
C TYR A 578 8.41 -17.08 17.43
N PHE A 579 8.49 -16.71 18.71
CA PHE A 579 9.00 -15.40 19.07
C PHE A 579 10.53 -15.35 19.00
N GLY A 580 11.06 -14.21 18.55
CA GLY A 580 12.48 -13.93 18.58
C GLY A 580 12.88 -13.19 19.86
N PHE A 581 14.03 -13.55 20.44
CA PHE A 581 14.61 -12.72 21.50
C PHE A 581 15.23 -11.45 20.95
N GLN A 582 15.69 -11.46 19.69
CA GLN A 582 16.30 -10.31 19.01
C GLN A 582 15.82 -10.24 17.55
N ALA A 583 15.55 -9.03 17.07
CA ALA A 583 15.20 -8.79 15.67
C ALA A 583 16.44 -8.78 14.77
N LEU A 584 16.22 -8.89 13.45
CA LEU A 584 17.25 -8.88 12.40
C LEU A 584 18.18 -7.66 12.48
N THR A 585 17.61 -6.48 12.66
CA THR A 585 18.32 -5.19 12.85
C THR A 585 17.48 -4.24 13.69
N SER A 586 18.09 -3.18 14.19
CA SER A 586 17.39 -2.10 14.90
C SER A 586 16.30 -1.41 14.07
N HIS A 587 16.37 -1.47 12.73
CA HIS A 587 15.38 -0.87 11.83
C HIS A 587 14.02 -1.58 11.84
N TYR A 588 14.03 -2.89 12.12
CA TYR A 588 12.82 -3.74 12.17
C TYR A 588 12.36 -4.00 13.61
N ALA A 589 13.21 -3.66 14.58
CA ALA A 589 12.88 -3.83 15.98
C ALA A 589 11.74 -2.90 16.41
N ASN A 590 10.86 -3.43 17.27
CA ASN A 590 9.87 -2.62 17.96
C ASN A 590 10.57 -1.55 18.81
N PRO A 591 10.18 -0.27 18.77
CA PRO A 591 10.80 0.78 19.56
C PRO A 591 10.77 0.55 21.08
N LEU A 592 9.87 -0.31 21.57
CA LEU A 592 9.74 -0.68 22.98
C LEU A 592 10.60 -1.91 23.37
N ALA A 593 11.29 -2.53 22.39
CA ALA A 593 12.02 -3.78 22.63
C ALA A 593 13.41 -3.60 23.25
N ASP A 594 13.93 -2.38 23.32
CA ASP A 594 15.31 -2.10 23.74
C ASP A 594 16.34 -2.98 23.00
N PHE A 595 16.39 -2.82 21.68
CA PHE A 595 17.25 -3.61 20.79
C PHE A 595 18.72 -3.64 21.24
N ALA A 596 19.26 -2.50 21.68
CA ALA A 596 20.65 -2.38 22.12
C ALA A 596 20.88 -3.06 23.47
N GLY A 597 19.94 -2.92 24.41
CA GLY A 597 20.01 -3.60 25.72
C GLY A 597 19.97 -5.12 25.57
N ARG A 598 19.09 -5.66 24.72
CA ARG A 598 19.06 -7.10 24.40
C ARG A 598 20.36 -7.57 23.75
N ALA A 599 20.93 -6.80 22.83
CA ALA A 599 22.22 -7.13 22.22
C ALA A 599 23.36 -7.14 23.24
N ALA A 600 23.37 -6.20 24.20
CA ALA A 600 24.35 -6.16 25.29
C ALA A 600 24.19 -7.39 26.22
N LEU A 601 22.95 -7.75 26.55
CA LEU A 601 22.66 -8.92 27.38
C LEU A 601 23.12 -10.23 26.73
N ILE A 602 22.89 -10.38 25.41
CA ILE A 602 23.37 -11.54 24.64
C ILE A 602 24.92 -11.65 24.73
N ARG A 603 25.65 -10.52 24.64
CA ARG A 603 27.11 -10.50 24.80
C ARG A 603 27.51 -10.92 26.20
N GLN A 604 26.86 -10.40 27.26
CA GLN A 604 27.12 -10.79 28.63
C GLN A 604 26.92 -12.28 28.83
N TRP A 605 25.88 -12.87 28.28
CA TRP A 605 25.65 -14.32 28.36
C TRP A 605 26.77 -15.13 27.71
N SER A 606 27.34 -14.64 26.61
CA SER A 606 28.43 -15.34 25.90
C SER A 606 29.77 -15.30 26.63
N GLU A 607 29.94 -14.39 27.59
CA GLU A 607 31.17 -14.19 28.38
C GLU A 607 31.15 -14.89 29.72
N LEU A 608 30.07 -15.64 30.04
CA LEU A 608 29.94 -16.38 31.28
C LEU A 608 30.85 -17.65 31.31
N ASP A 609 31.24 -18.06 32.48
CA ASP A 609 32.25 -19.13 32.68
C ASP A 609 31.63 -20.51 32.94
N SER A 610 30.31 -20.59 33.18
CA SER A 610 29.68 -21.85 33.57
C SER A 610 28.20 -21.94 33.17
N PRO A 611 27.68 -23.16 32.94
CA PRO A 611 26.25 -23.37 32.70
C PRO A 611 25.35 -22.86 33.83
N ALA A 612 25.79 -22.99 35.09
CA ALA A 612 25.03 -22.50 36.25
C ALA A 612 24.89 -20.97 36.22
N ALA A 613 25.97 -20.25 35.84
CA ALA A 613 25.94 -18.81 35.69
C ALA A 613 25.01 -18.41 34.56
N LEU A 614 25.00 -19.12 33.42
CA LEU A 614 24.11 -18.87 32.33
C LEU A 614 22.64 -19.07 32.72
N ARG A 615 22.32 -20.15 33.42
CA ARG A 615 20.96 -20.40 33.94
C ARG A 615 20.48 -19.28 34.87
N ALA A 616 21.34 -18.85 35.82
CA ALA A 616 21.01 -17.74 36.70
C ALA A 616 20.75 -16.43 35.89
N ALA A 617 21.63 -16.13 34.92
CA ALA A 617 21.51 -14.95 34.09
C ALA A 617 20.26 -14.99 33.20
N LEU A 618 19.85 -16.15 32.69
CA LEU A 618 18.59 -16.30 31.94
C LEU A 618 17.38 -16.08 32.87
N ALA A 619 17.38 -16.57 34.09
CA ALA A 619 16.31 -16.36 35.08
C ALA A 619 16.19 -14.89 35.52
N GLU A 620 17.31 -14.15 35.56
CA GLU A 620 17.35 -12.72 35.90
C GLU A 620 17.10 -11.79 34.69
N SER A 621 16.82 -12.33 33.52
CA SER A 621 16.58 -11.53 32.32
C SER A 621 15.42 -10.55 32.53
N PRO A 622 15.59 -9.24 32.21
CA PRO A 622 14.50 -8.27 32.29
C PRO A 622 13.40 -8.49 31.24
N TRP A 623 13.66 -9.32 30.23
CA TRP A 623 12.71 -9.75 29.22
C TRP A 623 12.49 -11.26 29.33
N ARG A 624 11.42 -11.76 28.74
CA ARG A 624 11.22 -13.20 28.63
C ARG A 624 12.44 -13.85 28.00
N ALA A 625 13.09 -14.70 28.76
CA ALA A 625 14.32 -15.40 28.36
C ALA A 625 14.04 -16.31 27.15
N PRO A 626 15.06 -16.65 26.34
CA PRO A 626 14.93 -17.67 25.32
C PRO A 626 14.63 -19.04 25.92
N ASP A 627 13.61 -19.71 25.39
CA ASP A 627 13.34 -21.14 25.65
C ASP A 627 14.27 -22.02 24.81
N ALA A 628 14.84 -21.43 23.74
CA ALA A 628 15.79 -22.11 22.86
C ALA A 628 16.76 -21.15 22.18
N PHE A 629 17.90 -21.68 21.79
CA PHE A 629 18.93 -21.01 21.01
C PHE A 629 19.13 -21.76 19.70
N LEU A 630 19.10 -21.07 18.57
CA LEU A 630 19.44 -21.61 17.26
C LEU A 630 20.73 -20.95 16.77
N PHE A 631 21.82 -21.64 16.93
CA PHE A 631 23.18 -21.18 16.62
C PHE A 631 23.68 -21.69 15.28
N ARG A 632 24.69 -21.02 14.74
CA ARG A 632 25.63 -21.60 13.76
C ARG A 632 26.84 -22.15 14.49
N ARG A 633 27.31 -23.33 14.05
CA ARG A 633 28.49 -23.98 14.63
C ARG A 633 29.78 -23.48 13.98
N SER A 634 30.80 -23.21 14.81
CA SER A 634 32.14 -22.86 14.36
C SER A 634 33.18 -23.49 15.29
N GLY A 635 33.62 -24.72 14.99
CA GLY A 635 34.49 -25.49 15.85
C GLY A 635 33.81 -25.85 17.18
N GLU A 636 34.44 -25.46 18.29
CA GLU A 636 33.92 -25.66 19.66
C GLU A 636 33.09 -24.45 20.16
N THR A 637 32.68 -23.57 19.26
CA THR A 637 31.87 -22.40 19.60
C THR A 637 30.58 -22.40 18.83
N TYR A 638 29.54 -21.88 19.46
CA TYR A 638 28.23 -21.60 18.85
C TYR A 638 28.15 -20.10 18.55
N THR A 639 27.77 -19.72 17.35
CA THR A 639 27.87 -18.34 16.91
C THR A 639 26.52 -17.74 16.52
N LEU A 640 26.36 -16.44 16.81
CA LEU A 640 25.26 -15.58 16.36
C LEU A 640 25.85 -14.39 15.61
N ARG A 641 25.42 -14.18 14.37
CA ARG A 641 25.82 -13.01 13.56
C ARG A 641 24.77 -11.91 13.72
N LEU A 642 24.94 -11.09 14.74
CA LEU A 642 24.04 -9.98 15.08
C LEU A 642 24.36 -8.70 14.29
N ALA A 643 23.49 -7.71 14.43
CA ALA A 643 23.63 -6.38 13.83
C ALA A 643 23.60 -5.30 14.89
N GLU A 644 24.30 -4.20 14.66
CA GLU A 644 24.20 -2.98 15.44
C GLU A 644 24.00 -1.78 14.53
N ASP A 645 23.36 -0.74 15.05
CA ASP A 645 23.25 0.55 14.42
C ASP A 645 24.51 1.36 14.70
N VAL A 646 25.16 1.81 13.65
CA VAL A 646 26.40 2.60 13.72
C VAL A 646 26.23 3.99 13.06
N TYR A 647 24.98 4.49 13.04
CA TYR A 647 24.71 5.84 12.58
C TYR A 647 25.63 6.85 13.29
N PRO A 648 26.22 7.85 12.59
CA PRO A 648 25.94 8.28 11.22
C PRO A 648 26.82 7.66 10.11
N ASN A 649 27.41 6.49 10.34
CA ASN A 649 28.21 5.81 9.32
C ASN A 649 27.34 5.31 8.14
N ASP A 650 27.95 5.14 6.97
CA ASP A 650 27.33 4.50 5.82
C ASP A 650 28.20 3.28 5.38
N PRO A 651 27.66 2.06 5.39
CA PRO A 651 26.32 1.69 5.85
C PRO A 651 26.12 1.86 7.37
N ASN A 652 24.91 2.26 7.77
CA ASN A 652 24.59 2.50 9.16
C ASN A 652 24.30 1.22 9.96
N VAL A 653 24.40 0.04 9.35
CA VAL A 653 24.31 -1.27 9.99
C VAL A 653 25.65 -1.98 9.90
N ARG A 654 26.20 -2.36 11.04
CA ARG A 654 27.40 -3.18 11.14
C ARG A 654 27.02 -4.57 11.65
N ARG A 655 27.50 -5.63 10.97
CA ARG A 655 27.37 -7.01 11.42
C ARG A 655 28.56 -7.38 12.29
N TYR A 656 28.31 -8.08 13.41
CA TYR A 656 29.32 -8.62 14.30
C TYR A 656 28.91 -10.03 14.75
N THR A 657 29.88 -10.81 15.22
CA THR A 657 29.66 -12.18 15.69
C THR A 657 29.81 -12.24 17.19
N VAL A 658 28.84 -12.86 17.87
CA VAL A 658 28.92 -13.27 19.27
C VAL A 658 29.15 -14.76 19.28
N SER A 659 30.14 -15.21 20.05
CA SER A 659 30.56 -16.61 20.15
C SER A 659 30.34 -17.12 21.57
N PHE A 660 29.56 -18.16 21.73
CA PHE A 660 29.30 -18.87 22.96
C PHE A 660 30.19 -20.11 23.01
N PRO A 661 31.02 -20.32 24.05
CA PRO A 661 31.67 -21.60 24.26
C PRO A 661 30.63 -22.74 24.35
N ALA A 662 30.81 -23.84 23.64
CA ALA A 662 29.90 -24.99 23.71
C ALA A 662 29.73 -25.52 25.13
N ALA A 663 30.79 -25.42 25.92
CA ALA A 663 30.83 -25.82 27.36
C ALA A 663 29.81 -25.07 28.24
N LEU A 664 29.32 -23.88 27.83
CA LEU A 664 28.25 -23.18 28.56
C LEU A 664 26.90 -23.92 28.54
N PHE A 665 26.75 -24.88 27.66
CA PHE A 665 25.54 -25.68 27.51
C PHE A 665 25.74 -27.15 27.94
N ASP A 666 26.88 -27.48 28.55
CA ASP A 666 27.19 -28.82 29.05
C ASP A 666 26.62 -29.02 30.46
N ASP A 667 25.30 -29.03 30.54
CA ASP A 667 24.51 -29.22 31.77
C ASP A 667 23.20 -29.92 31.46
N PRO A 668 22.68 -30.79 32.33
CA PRO A 668 21.38 -31.45 32.08
C PRO A 668 20.19 -30.52 31.87
N ALA A 669 20.30 -29.26 32.25
CA ALA A 669 19.27 -28.24 31.97
C ALA A 669 19.22 -27.81 30.51
N PHE A 670 20.21 -28.17 29.70
CA PHE A 670 20.24 -27.88 28.27
C PHE A 670 20.22 -29.18 27.47
N THR A 671 19.56 -29.14 26.33
CA THR A 671 19.63 -30.23 25.35
C THR A 671 20.17 -29.64 24.04
N SER A 672 21.35 -30.07 23.65
CA SER A 672 22.00 -29.67 22.40
C SER A 672 21.80 -30.71 21.31
N THR A 673 21.38 -30.30 20.12
CA THR A 673 21.15 -31.16 18.97
C THR A 673 21.71 -30.50 17.72
N ASP A 674 22.62 -31.17 17.03
CA ASP A 674 23.19 -30.69 15.76
C ASP A 674 22.28 -31.06 14.58
N ILE A 675 21.89 -30.08 13.78
CA ILE A 675 21.02 -30.24 12.61
C ILE A 675 21.63 -29.46 11.45
N GLY A 676 22.27 -30.16 10.53
CA GLY A 676 22.99 -29.55 9.40
C GLY A 676 24.04 -28.52 9.88
N PRO A 677 23.97 -27.25 9.43
CA PRO A 677 24.90 -26.21 9.84
C PRO A 677 24.52 -25.54 11.18
N PHE A 678 23.48 -26.03 11.86
CA PHE A 678 22.95 -25.48 13.09
C PHE A 678 23.22 -26.36 14.29
N THR A 679 23.30 -25.73 15.46
CA THR A 679 23.10 -26.38 16.75
C THR A 679 21.90 -25.76 17.43
N LEU A 680 20.88 -26.57 17.67
CA LEU A 680 19.72 -26.23 18.46
C LEU A 680 20.01 -26.55 19.93
N VAL A 681 19.88 -25.57 20.80
CA VAL A 681 19.96 -25.77 22.25
C VAL A 681 18.64 -25.38 22.88
N THR A 682 17.97 -26.29 23.56
CA THR A 682 16.73 -26.03 24.29
C THR A 682 16.98 -25.99 25.80
N VAL A 683 16.29 -25.09 26.48
CA VAL A 683 16.32 -24.96 27.93
C VAL A 683 15.23 -25.86 28.52
N ARG A 684 15.61 -26.76 29.42
CA ARG A 684 14.66 -27.60 30.18
C ARG A 684 14.13 -26.84 31.39
N ASP A 685 12.84 -26.95 31.63
CA ASP A 685 12.17 -26.40 32.84
C ASP A 685 12.68 -27.01 34.14
#